data_9f389d5fb2d0e84a917882940c5009cc
#
_entry.id   9f389d5fb2d0e84a917882940c5009cc
#
_cell.length_a   1.000
_cell.length_b   1.000
_cell.length_c   1.000
_cell.angle_alpha   90.00
_cell.angle_beta   90.00
_cell.angle_gamma   90.00
#
_symmetry.space_group_name_H-M   'P 1'
#
loop_
_entity.id
_entity.type
_entity.pdbx_description
1 polymer ?
#
loop_
_entity_poly.entity_id
_entity_poly.type
_entity_poly.pdbx_seq_one_letter_code
_entity_poly.pdbx_strand_id
1 'polypeptide(L)'
;EEDYHSLMGVPVLRGGRVVGVLVVQNRTNRDYLNDEIEAMQTIAMVLAEMVGGALQEEVPGVGIIGSDGLPRRLAGLALNDGLARGVAVLHEPRIVVEQHVADDVDVEAERLNAAMAELRTQVDGMLQAAIAEPGGESRDILETYRMFAHDKGWMARMHEAVQSGLTAEAAVERVQVENRNRMSEIGDAYLRERLHDLEDLSNRLMRHLTTNGGQLSDDDLPDQAVVVAWNMGPAELLDYDVERIKALVLEEGSPTSHVAIVARALQIPVIGRLDQLLDVVEAGDDLVVDGDNGQLFVRPGDDALEAFSANLELRQARAARYAALRDKPAVSKDGTRIHLNLNAGLLADLPHLSETGADGIGLYRTELHFMVRATLPTVSMQTEFYSRVLDQAGERPVVFRTLDVGGDKMLPYLTRYDDEQNPAMGWRAIRLSLDRPVLLRMQIRALLKAASGRRLAVMFPMIAEVSEFVAARALLDREVERQHRMGEDGPSSLRVGTMLEVPSLAWQLAALLPLVDFISIGSNDLMQFLFASDRGNPRLANRYDELSPSALSIVRDIVQRCAAAAVPVSLCGEAAGRPVDAMALIGLGLRSISMGAASIGAVKMMVRSLDIQALQDFMHDIYDSPEHSLRATLTKFAQDHNVSI
;
A
#
# COMPACT_ATOMS: atom_id res chain seq x y z
N GLU A 1 41.97 4.36 37.38
CA GLU A 1 42.83 4.97 36.35
C GLU A 1 43.32 3.84 35.45
N GLU A 2 42.82 3.81 34.19
CA GLU A 2 43.19 2.78 33.22
C GLU A 2 44.55 3.12 32.61
N ASP A 3 45.53 2.24 32.76
CA ASP A 3 46.92 2.39 32.27
C ASP A 3 47.07 2.18 30.73
N TYR A 4 45.98 2.33 29.95
CA TYR A 4 46.00 2.10 28.51
C TYR A 4 45.93 3.41 27.74
N HIS A 5 46.82 3.56 26.73
CA HIS A 5 47.00 4.80 25.96
C HIS A 5 46.67 4.70 24.48
N SER A 6 46.47 3.48 23.97
CA SER A 6 45.99 3.24 22.59
C SER A 6 44.95 2.12 22.56
N LEU A 7 43.96 2.27 21.72
CA LEU A 7 42.87 1.30 21.55
C LEU A 7 42.58 1.10 20.07
N MET A 8 42.37 -0.17 19.65
CA MET A 8 41.88 -0.55 18.35
C MET A 8 40.67 -1.48 18.54
N GLY A 9 39.56 -1.18 17.86
CA GLY A 9 38.38 -2.01 17.86
C GLY A 9 37.97 -2.41 16.42
N VAL A 10 37.71 -3.70 16.18
CA VAL A 10 37.19 -4.21 14.91
C VAL A 10 35.87 -4.94 15.15
N PRO A 11 34.86 -4.74 14.29
CA PRO A 11 33.58 -5.42 14.44
C PRO A 11 33.71 -6.91 14.12
N VAL A 12 33.09 -7.75 14.95
CA VAL A 12 32.90 -9.19 14.68
C VAL A 12 31.58 -9.30 13.90
N LEU A 13 31.68 -9.65 12.61
CA LEU A 13 30.55 -9.67 11.68
C LEU A 13 30.16 -11.11 11.35
N ARG A 14 28.86 -11.42 11.42
CA ARG A 14 28.28 -12.68 10.95
C ARG A 14 27.04 -12.39 10.09
N GLY A 15 27.05 -12.89 8.84
CA GLY A 15 25.95 -12.65 7.90
C GLY A 15 25.61 -11.17 7.68
N GLY A 16 26.63 -10.29 7.75
CA GLY A 16 26.46 -8.84 7.63
C GLY A 16 26.03 -8.10 8.92
N ARG A 17 25.86 -8.83 10.03
CA ARG A 17 25.49 -8.25 11.35
C ARG A 17 26.71 -8.17 12.28
N VAL A 18 26.78 -7.12 13.10
CA VAL A 18 27.77 -6.98 14.15
C VAL A 18 27.32 -7.80 15.35
N VAL A 19 27.98 -8.94 15.62
CA VAL A 19 27.70 -9.79 16.79
C VAL A 19 28.58 -9.45 17.99
N GLY A 20 29.58 -8.58 17.82
CA GLY A 20 30.47 -8.13 18.88
C GLY A 20 31.54 -7.18 18.36
N VAL A 21 32.39 -6.71 19.25
CA VAL A 21 33.58 -5.90 18.91
C VAL A 21 34.80 -6.54 19.54
N LEU A 22 35.81 -6.86 18.73
CA LEU A 22 37.11 -7.33 19.20
C LEU A 22 37.97 -6.10 19.48
N VAL A 23 38.41 -5.92 20.73
CA VAL A 23 39.17 -4.75 21.16
C VAL A 23 40.57 -5.16 21.63
N VAL A 24 41.56 -4.44 21.15
CA VAL A 24 42.95 -4.54 21.65
C VAL A 24 43.34 -3.18 22.27
N GLN A 25 43.90 -3.24 23.49
CA GLN A 25 44.40 -2.09 24.21
C GLN A 25 45.90 -2.20 24.43
N ASN A 26 46.61 -1.08 24.35
CA ASN A 26 48.04 -1.02 24.55
C ASN A 26 48.41 0.03 25.61
N ARG A 27 49.37 -0.33 26.49
CA ARG A 27 49.86 0.60 27.55
C ARG A 27 50.78 1.69 27.02
N THR A 28 51.32 1.53 25.82
CA THR A 28 52.13 2.53 25.14
C THR A 28 51.28 3.27 24.11
N ASN A 29 51.49 4.58 24.03
CA ASN A 29 50.84 5.38 22.98
C ASN A 29 51.44 5.01 21.62
N ARG A 30 50.66 4.41 20.74
CA ARG A 30 51.07 3.98 19.40
C ARG A 30 49.91 4.03 18.42
N ASP A 31 50.21 4.25 17.15
CA ASP A 31 49.29 4.05 16.06
C ASP A 31 49.36 2.60 15.58
N TYR A 32 48.22 2.03 15.22
CA TYR A 32 48.16 0.67 14.66
C TYR A 32 48.35 0.71 13.14
N LEU A 33 49.17 -0.18 12.62
CA LEU A 33 49.43 -0.32 11.18
C LEU A 33 48.27 -1.03 10.47
N ASN A 34 48.13 -0.77 9.18
CA ASN A 34 47.06 -1.42 8.38
C ASN A 34 47.15 -2.95 8.43
N ASP A 35 48.35 -3.53 8.41
CA ASP A 35 48.54 -4.96 8.52
C ASP A 35 48.04 -5.53 9.86
N GLU A 36 48.15 -4.78 10.94
CA GLU A 36 47.64 -5.16 12.27
C GLU A 36 46.10 -5.07 12.31
N ILE A 37 45.50 -4.08 11.63
CA ILE A 37 44.04 -3.95 11.46
C ILE A 37 43.50 -5.13 10.64
N GLU A 38 44.15 -5.49 9.52
CA GLU A 38 43.74 -6.64 8.69
C GLU A 38 43.85 -7.96 9.44
N ALA A 39 44.94 -8.15 10.24
CA ALA A 39 45.09 -9.31 11.11
C ALA A 39 43.95 -9.42 12.14
N MET A 40 43.58 -8.30 12.76
CA MET A 40 42.48 -8.25 13.72
C MET A 40 41.13 -8.50 13.07
N GLN A 41 40.90 -8.00 11.85
CA GLN A 41 39.69 -8.29 11.07
C GLN A 41 39.59 -9.78 10.72
N THR A 42 40.72 -10.42 10.37
CA THR A 42 40.78 -11.86 10.11
C THR A 42 40.44 -12.66 11.37
N ILE A 43 41.01 -12.27 12.54
CA ILE A 43 40.68 -12.91 13.82
C ILE A 43 39.21 -12.71 14.17
N ALA A 44 38.64 -11.52 13.93
CA ALA A 44 37.23 -11.23 14.16
C ALA A 44 36.30 -12.10 13.30
N MET A 45 36.67 -12.38 12.03
CA MET A 45 35.93 -13.31 11.16
C MET A 45 35.98 -14.75 11.70
N VAL A 46 37.14 -15.25 12.14
CA VAL A 46 37.26 -16.59 12.75
C VAL A 46 36.45 -16.68 14.04
N LEU A 47 36.46 -15.63 14.86
CA LEU A 47 35.66 -15.57 16.10
C LEU A 47 34.17 -15.58 15.79
N ALA A 48 33.73 -14.90 14.74
CA ALA A 48 32.32 -14.89 14.32
C ALA A 48 31.79 -16.28 14.01
N GLU A 49 32.62 -17.15 13.38
CA GLU A 49 32.30 -18.55 13.10
C GLU A 49 32.29 -19.40 14.39
N MET A 50 33.25 -19.18 15.27
CA MET A 50 33.36 -19.92 16.53
C MET A 50 32.23 -19.61 17.51
N VAL A 51 31.86 -18.32 17.63
CA VAL A 51 30.76 -17.88 18.50
C VAL A 51 29.42 -18.40 18.00
N GLY A 52 29.27 -18.57 16.69
CA GLY A 52 28.06 -19.16 16.10
C GLY A 52 27.81 -20.62 16.40
N GLY A 53 28.86 -21.39 16.76
CA GLY A 53 28.72 -22.78 17.21
C GLY A 53 28.51 -22.93 18.72
N ALA A 54 28.86 -21.92 19.51
CA ALA A 54 28.82 -21.99 20.97
C ALA A 54 27.52 -21.42 21.58
N LEU A 55 26.70 -20.71 20.81
CA LEU A 55 25.41 -20.17 21.28
C LEU A 55 24.27 -21.19 21.31
N GLN A 56 24.56 -22.46 21.01
CA GLN A 56 23.62 -23.58 21.20
C GLN A 56 23.80 -24.34 22.54
N GLU A 57 24.82 -24.00 23.34
CA GLU A 57 24.96 -24.56 24.70
C GLU A 57 24.93 -23.41 25.71
N GLU A 58 23.94 -23.39 26.56
CA GLU A 58 23.80 -22.47 27.70
C GLU A 58 25.08 -22.55 28.58
N VAL A 59 25.89 -21.52 28.57
CA VAL A 59 26.93 -21.34 29.59
C VAL A 59 26.28 -20.59 30.77
N PRO A 60 26.12 -21.26 31.93
CA PRO A 60 25.58 -20.59 33.11
C PRO A 60 26.62 -19.59 33.64
N GLY A 61 26.33 -18.30 33.56
CA GLY A 61 27.07 -17.28 34.28
C GLY A 61 27.63 -16.08 33.52
N VAL A 62 27.46 -16.01 32.20
CA VAL A 62 27.69 -14.74 31.50
C VAL A 62 26.33 -14.30 30.97
N GLY A 63 25.65 -13.48 31.74
CA GLY A 63 24.44 -12.82 31.30
C GLY A 63 24.79 -12.02 30.04
N ILE A 64 24.28 -12.50 28.89
CA ILE A 64 24.02 -11.61 27.77
C ILE A 64 23.18 -10.51 28.41
N ILE A 65 23.64 -9.27 28.36
CA ILE A 65 22.81 -8.13 28.69
C ILE A 65 21.70 -8.19 27.64
N GLY A 66 20.63 -8.93 27.97
CA GLY A 66 19.40 -8.92 27.24
C GLY A 66 18.97 -7.47 27.10
N SER A 67 18.38 -7.12 26.01
CA SER A 67 17.77 -5.81 25.77
C SER A 67 16.57 -5.56 26.70
N ASP A 68 16.66 -6.09 27.94
CA ASP A 68 15.59 -6.18 28.90
C ASP A 68 14.98 -4.82 29.21
N GLY A 69 13.76 -4.62 28.76
CA GLY A 69 12.86 -3.61 29.30
C GLY A 69 13.08 -2.16 28.84
N LEU A 70 14.05 -1.85 28.00
CA LEU A 70 14.27 -0.46 27.55
C LEU A 70 13.28 -0.07 26.44
N PRO A 71 12.68 1.14 26.54
CA PRO A 71 11.86 1.70 25.47
C PRO A 71 12.64 1.76 24.14
N ARG A 72 12.01 1.30 23.06
CA ARG A 72 12.58 1.38 21.71
C ARG A 72 11.58 1.97 20.73
N ARG A 73 12.11 2.67 19.74
CA ARG A 73 11.35 3.20 18.61
C ARG A 73 11.89 2.59 17.33
N LEU A 74 11.00 1.95 16.57
CA LEU A 74 11.27 1.42 15.25
C LEU A 74 10.53 2.25 14.21
N ALA A 75 11.13 2.41 13.03
CA ALA A 75 10.50 3.10 11.90
C ALA A 75 10.37 2.14 10.72
N GLY A 76 9.18 2.03 10.20
CA GLY A 76 8.83 1.19 9.07
C GLY A 76 8.01 1.96 8.03
N LEU A 77 7.32 1.23 7.19
CA LEU A 77 6.45 1.76 6.15
C LEU A 77 4.99 1.74 6.64
N ALA A 78 4.32 2.88 6.59
CA ALA A 78 2.88 2.98 6.80
C ALA A 78 2.14 2.20 5.69
N LEU A 79 1.42 1.14 6.04
CA LEU A 79 0.63 0.33 5.11
C LEU A 79 -0.87 0.60 5.24
N ASN A 80 -1.32 0.87 6.45
CA ASN A 80 -2.66 1.36 6.74
C ASN A 80 -2.62 2.33 7.91
N ASP A 81 -3.31 3.46 7.76
CA ASP A 81 -3.32 4.57 8.71
C ASP A 81 -4.02 4.18 10.02
N GLY A 82 -3.66 4.84 11.10
CA GLY A 82 -4.32 4.70 12.38
C GLY A 82 -3.34 4.73 13.55
N LEU A 83 -3.88 5.00 14.75
CA LEU A 83 -3.15 4.94 16.00
C LEU A 83 -3.74 3.83 16.89
N ALA A 84 -2.89 2.97 17.41
CA ALA A 84 -3.31 1.92 18.31
C ALA A 84 -2.32 1.71 19.46
N ARG A 85 -2.82 1.23 20.59
CA ARG A 85 -2.01 0.72 21.68
C ARG A 85 -2.54 -0.65 22.05
N GLY A 86 -1.65 -1.56 22.38
CA GLY A 86 -2.04 -2.90 22.84
C GLY A 86 -0.84 -3.73 23.23
N VAL A 87 -1.13 -4.99 23.51
CA VAL A 87 -0.16 -5.98 23.96
C VAL A 87 0.33 -6.79 22.77
N ALA A 88 1.64 -6.99 22.68
CA ALA A 88 2.28 -7.77 21.63
C ALA A 88 1.84 -9.24 21.67
N VAL A 89 1.31 -9.72 20.55
CA VAL A 89 1.03 -11.13 20.29
C VAL A 89 1.89 -11.56 19.12
N LEU A 90 2.89 -12.40 19.39
CA LEU A 90 3.74 -12.90 18.34
C LEU A 90 2.99 -13.96 17.53
N HIS A 91 2.91 -13.74 16.23
CA HIS A 91 2.39 -14.72 15.29
C HIS A 91 3.53 -15.63 14.84
N GLU A 92 3.59 -16.82 15.41
CA GLU A 92 4.59 -17.83 15.06
C GLU A 92 3.96 -18.93 14.17
N PRO A 93 4.09 -18.85 12.84
CA PRO A 93 3.51 -19.85 11.95
C PRO A 93 4.29 -21.17 11.92
N ARG A 94 5.49 -21.25 12.54
CA ARG A 94 6.37 -22.42 12.43
C ARG A 94 5.91 -23.56 13.33
N ILE A 95 5.31 -24.57 12.71
CA ILE A 95 5.13 -25.89 13.31
C ILE A 95 6.44 -26.65 13.11
N VAL A 96 7.07 -27.06 14.22
CA VAL A 96 8.28 -27.88 14.17
C VAL A 96 7.88 -29.32 13.88
N VAL A 97 8.38 -29.89 12.79
CA VAL A 97 8.16 -31.30 12.45
C VAL A 97 9.09 -32.16 13.30
N GLU A 98 8.53 -32.89 14.28
CA GLU A 98 9.31 -33.75 15.19
C GLU A 98 9.72 -35.07 14.52
N GLN A 99 8.86 -35.64 13.70
CA GLN A 99 9.08 -36.90 13.02
C GLN A 99 9.06 -36.72 11.50
N HIS A 100 10.20 -37.06 10.85
CA HIS A 100 10.35 -36.87 9.40
C HIS A 100 10.09 -38.13 8.59
N VAL A 101 10.26 -39.32 9.19
CA VAL A 101 10.17 -40.61 8.50
C VAL A 101 8.86 -41.30 8.90
N ALA A 102 8.10 -41.74 7.92
CA ALA A 102 6.84 -42.43 8.10
C ALA A 102 7.05 -43.84 8.60
N ASP A 103 6.28 -44.26 9.59
CA ASP A 103 6.22 -45.67 10.00
C ASP A 103 5.36 -46.48 9.01
N ASP A 104 4.34 -45.90 8.43
CA ASP A 104 3.46 -46.45 7.41
C ASP A 104 3.06 -45.38 6.39
N VAL A 105 3.51 -45.54 5.16
CA VAL A 105 3.30 -44.58 4.07
C VAL A 105 1.81 -44.44 3.68
N ASP A 106 1.06 -45.55 3.74
CA ASP A 106 -0.36 -45.51 3.38
C ASP A 106 -1.19 -44.75 4.42
N VAL A 107 -0.86 -44.91 5.70
CA VAL A 107 -1.48 -44.14 6.79
C VAL A 107 -1.20 -42.64 6.65
N GLU A 108 0.07 -42.29 6.34
CA GLU A 108 0.44 -40.88 6.15
C GLU A 108 -0.22 -40.26 4.91
N ALA A 109 -0.40 -41.05 3.84
CA ALA A 109 -1.14 -40.60 2.67
C ALA A 109 -2.64 -40.35 2.96
N GLU A 110 -3.25 -41.20 3.82
CA GLU A 110 -4.64 -40.98 4.28
C GLU A 110 -4.75 -39.74 5.16
N ARG A 111 -3.80 -39.53 6.09
CA ARG A 111 -3.74 -38.32 6.93
C ARG A 111 -3.63 -37.05 6.10
N LEU A 112 -2.74 -37.03 5.10
CA LEU A 112 -2.56 -35.91 4.19
C LEU A 112 -3.87 -35.61 3.41
N ASN A 113 -4.54 -36.66 2.90
CA ASN A 113 -5.80 -36.50 2.20
C ASN A 113 -6.93 -35.95 3.08
N ALA A 114 -7.03 -36.40 4.32
CA ALA A 114 -8.01 -35.95 5.29
C ALA A 114 -7.76 -34.47 5.64
N ALA A 115 -6.54 -34.09 5.98
CA ALA A 115 -6.15 -32.70 6.28
C ALA A 115 -6.40 -31.77 5.08
N MET A 116 -6.11 -32.20 3.86
CA MET A 116 -6.41 -31.43 2.65
C MET A 116 -7.92 -31.24 2.43
N ALA A 117 -8.74 -32.23 2.75
CA ALA A 117 -10.19 -32.10 2.65
C ALA A 117 -10.75 -31.09 3.68
N GLU A 118 -10.21 -31.08 4.89
CA GLU A 118 -10.53 -30.08 5.91
C GLU A 118 -10.10 -28.68 5.51
N LEU A 119 -8.86 -28.51 5.01
CA LEU A 119 -8.37 -27.23 4.48
C LEU A 119 -9.30 -26.68 3.41
N ARG A 120 -9.73 -27.49 2.45
CA ARG A 120 -10.67 -27.08 1.38
C ARG A 120 -12.00 -26.64 1.94
N THR A 121 -12.52 -27.37 2.92
CA THR A 121 -13.78 -27.03 3.60
C THR A 121 -13.68 -25.70 4.33
N GLN A 122 -12.55 -25.46 5.00
CA GLN A 122 -12.29 -24.19 5.69
C GLN A 122 -12.19 -23.02 4.70
N VAL A 123 -11.43 -23.16 3.62
CA VAL A 123 -11.30 -22.12 2.57
C VAL A 123 -12.65 -21.84 1.91
N ASP A 124 -13.45 -22.87 1.60
CA ASP A 124 -14.79 -22.69 1.06
C ASP A 124 -15.74 -22.00 2.07
N GLY A 125 -15.59 -22.27 3.37
CA GLY A 125 -16.33 -21.59 4.45
C GLY A 125 -15.98 -20.11 4.56
N MET A 126 -14.68 -19.76 4.53
CA MET A 126 -14.20 -18.37 4.51
C MET A 126 -14.72 -17.62 3.29
N LEU A 127 -14.72 -18.27 2.12
CA LEU A 127 -15.24 -17.68 0.88
C LEU A 127 -16.74 -17.41 0.99
N GLN A 128 -17.53 -18.29 1.63
CA GLN A 128 -18.94 -18.07 1.86
C GLN A 128 -19.21 -16.91 2.83
N ALA A 129 -18.41 -16.78 3.89
CA ALA A 129 -18.48 -15.65 4.82
C ALA A 129 -18.16 -14.33 4.11
N ALA A 130 -17.09 -14.28 3.32
CA ALA A 130 -16.70 -13.11 2.54
C ALA A 130 -17.73 -12.69 1.47
N ILE A 131 -18.59 -13.60 0.99
CA ILE A 131 -19.72 -13.27 0.09
C ILE A 131 -20.78 -12.42 0.81
N ALA A 132 -20.92 -12.56 2.12
CA ALA A 132 -21.89 -11.82 2.92
C ALA A 132 -21.41 -10.42 3.31
N GLU A 133 -20.12 -10.13 3.18
CA GLU A 133 -19.54 -8.82 3.52
C GLU A 133 -19.58 -7.83 2.34
N PRO A 134 -19.67 -6.50 2.62
CA PRO A 134 -19.76 -5.46 1.58
C PRO A 134 -18.48 -5.26 0.74
N GLY A 135 -17.35 -5.87 1.08
CA GLY A 135 -16.05 -5.75 0.38
C GLY A 135 -15.78 -6.96 -0.52
N GLY A 136 -15.51 -6.76 -1.80
CA GLY A 136 -15.26 -7.87 -2.75
C GLY A 136 -13.81 -8.29 -2.88
N GLU A 137 -12.87 -7.54 -2.28
CA GLU A 137 -11.43 -7.81 -2.38
C GLU A 137 -11.04 -9.06 -1.58
N SER A 138 -11.56 -9.23 -0.37
CA SER A 138 -11.35 -10.43 0.45
C SER A 138 -11.83 -11.69 -0.29
N ARG A 139 -12.94 -11.60 -0.99
CA ARG A 139 -13.44 -12.69 -1.83
C ARG A 139 -12.47 -13.06 -2.95
N ASP A 140 -11.92 -12.08 -3.67
CA ASP A 140 -11.02 -12.31 -4.79
C ASP A 140 -9.72 -12.98 -4.33
N ILE A 141 -9.22 -12.61 -3.16
CA ILE A 141 -8.08 -13.23 -2.51
C ILE A 141 -8.41 -14.68 -2.13
N LEU A 142 -9.55 -14.92 -1.49
CA LEU A 142 -9.98 -16.26 -1.07
C LEU A 142 -10.32 -17.17 -2.28
N GLU A 143 -10.79 -16.63 -3.40
CA GLU A 143 -10.92 -17.40 -4.66
C GLU A 143 -9.55 -17.88 -5.16
N THR A 144 -8.50 -17.10 -4.96
CA THR A 144 -7.12 -17.52 -5.28
C THR A 144 -6.63 -18.61 -4.35
N TYR A 145 -6.89 -18.50 -3.03
CA TYR A 145 -6.62 -19.56 -2.05
C TYR A 145 -7.31 -20.86 -2.42
N ARG A 146 -8.58 -20.79 -2.78
CA ARG A 146 -9.34 -21.95 -3.26
C ARG A 146 -8.70 -22.58 -4.48
N MET A 147 -8.23 -21.78 -5.44
CA MET A 147 -7.54 -22.27 -6.61
C MET A 147 -6.28 -23.05 -6.25
N PHE A 148 -5.47 -22.54 -5.33
CA PHE A 148 -4.27 -23.24 -4.85
C PHE A 148 -4.62 -24.50 -4.05
N ALA A 149 -5.61 -24.47 -3.16
CA ALA A 149 -6.06 -25.63 -2.40
C ALA A 149 -6.60 -26.76 -3.30
N HIS A 150 -6.99 -26.45 -4.53
CA HIS A 150 -7.43 -27.43 -5.53
C HIS A 150 -6.35 -27.73 -6.61
N ASP A 151 -5.13 -27.19 -6.48
CA ASP A 151 -4.06 -27.43 -7.45
C ASP A 151 -3.58 -28.87 -7.39
N LYS A 152 -3.72 -29.57 -8.51
CA LYS A 152 -3.35 -30.98 -8.64
C LYS A 152 -1.83 -31.17 -8.60
N GLY A 153 -1.07 -30.21 -9.06
CA GLY A 153 0.40 -30.28 -9.09
C GLY A 153 0.99 -30.14 -7.68
N TRP A 154 0.42 -29.23 -6.87
CA TRP A 154 0.83 -29.07 -5.47
C TRP A 154 0.57 -30.34 -4.66
N MET A 155 -0.65 -30.89 -4.78
CA MET A 155 -1.03 -32.14 -4.12
C MET A 155 -0.19 -33.34 -4.58
N ALA A 156 0.08 -33.46 -5.89
CA ALA A 156 0.90 -34.56 -6.42
C ALA A 156 2.33 -34.56 -5.84
N ARG A 157 2.95 -33.38 -5.68
CA ARG A 157 4.29 -33.28 -5.07
C ARG A 157 4.32 -33.69 -3.61
N MET A 158 3.30 -33.33 -2.83
CA MET A 158 3.19 -33.77 -1.43
C MET A 158 3.00 -35.29 -1.35
N HIS A 159 2.15 -35.86 -2.19
CA HIS A 159 1.99 -37.32 -2.27
C HIS A 159 3.30 -38.04 -2.69
N GLU A 160 4.03 -37.49 -3.65
CA GLU A 160 5.33 -38.04 -4.06
C GLU A 160 6.33 -38.03 -2.88
N ALA A 161 6.34 -36.96 -2.09
CA ALA A 161 7.16 -36.84 -0.90
C ALA A 161 6.74 -37.86 0.18
N VAL A 162 5.45 -38.09 0.44
CA VAL A 162 4.97 -39.14 1.33
C VAL A 162 5.35 -40.51 0.81
N GLN A 163 5.18 -40.78 -0.49
CA GLN A 163 5.58 -42.06 -1.11
C GLN A 163 7.09 -42.32 -1.03
N SER A 164 7.90 -41.27 -0.87
CA SER A 164 9.35 -41.41 -0.62
C SER A 164 9.71 -41.82 0.83
N GLY A 165 8.71 -41.99 1.71
CA GLY A 165 8.86 -42.43 3.10
C GLY A 165 8.83 -41.29 4.13
N LEU A 166 8.37 -40.09 3.75
CA LEU A 166 8.21 -38.98 4.69
C LEU A 166 6.83 -39.04 5.39
N THR A 167 6.75 -38.50 6.60
CA THR A 167 5.47 -38.19 7.25
C THR A 167 4.70 -37.13 6.47
N ALA A 168 3.41 -37.00 6.67
CA ALA A 168 2.60 -35.99 5.99
C ALA A 168 3.10 -34.57 6.26
N GLU A 169 3.49 -34.27 7.50
CA GLU A 169 4.07 -33.00 7.93
C GLU A 169 5.38 -32.71 7.20
N ALA A 170 6.31 -33.67 7.21
CA ALA A 170 7.61 -33.52 6.54
C ALA A 170 7.46 -33.38 5.01
N ALA A 171 6.44 -34.00 4.42
CA ALA A 171 6.14 -33.86 3.00
C ALA A 171 5.64 -32.45 2.65
N VAL A 172 4.79 -31.86 3.48
CA VAL A 172 4.33 -30.47 3.32
C VAL A 172 5.51 -29.50 3.46
N GLU A 173 6.32 -29.65 4.52
CA GLU A 173 7.50 -28.81 4.76
C GLU A 173 8.49 -28.87 3.58
N ARG A 174 8.79 -30.07 3.09
CA ARG A 174 9.67 -30.25 1.92
C ARG A 174 9.16 -29.49 0.70
N VAL A 175 7.88 -29.64 0.36
CA VAL A 175 7.29 -28.97 -0.80
C VAL A 175 7.27 -27.45 -0.61
N GLN A 176 7.09 -26.97 0.63
CA GLN A 176 7.16 -25.54 0.97
C GLN A 176 8.57 -24.99 0.73
N VAL A 177 9.61 -25.69 1.22
CA VAL A 177 11.01 -25.31 1.01
C VAL A 177 11.39 -25.35 -0.48
N GLU A 178 10.96 -26.37 -1.22
CA GLU A 178 11.19 -26.46 -2.68
C GLU A 178 10.53 -25.29 -3.44
N ASN A 179 9.31 -24.92 -3.07
CA ASN A 179 8.61 -23.78 -3.66
C ASN A 179 9.34 -22.45 -3.35
N ARG A 180 9.76 -22.26 -2.08
CA ARG A 180 10.53 -21.10 -1.65
C ARG A 180 11.84 -20.95 -2.43
N ASN A 181 12.59 -22.03 -2.57
CA ASN A 181 13.87 -22.02 -3.30
C ASN A 181 13.67 -21.70 -4.79
N ARG A 182 12.64 -22.25 -5.43
CA ARG A 182 12.32 -21.93 -6.83
C ARG A 182 11.92 -20.48 -7.04
N MET A 183 11.18 -19.90 -6.11
CA MET A 183 10.65 -18.54 -6.24
C MET A 183 11.63 -17.48 -5.78
N SER A 184 12.53 -17.78 -4.84
CA SER A 184 13.59 -16.86 -4.40
C SER A 184 14.61 -16.54 -5.49
N GLU A 185 14.83 -17.45 -6.45
CA GLU A 185 15.66 -17.22 -7.62
C GLU A 185 15.00 -16.27 -8.64
N ILE A 186 13.70 -16.06 -8.52
CA ILE A 186 12.93 -15.19 -9.40
C ILE A 186 12.76 -13.85 -8.70
N GLY A 187 13.46 -12.81 -9.14
CA GLY A 187 13.42 -11.44 -8.59
C GLY A 187 12.07 -10.71 -8.71
N ASP A 188 10.97 -11.43 -8.89
CA ASP A 188 9.63 -10.89 -9.13
C ASP A 188 8.86 -10.69 -7.82
N ALA A 189 8.48 -9.43 -7.52
CA ALA A 189 7.71 -9.08 -6.33
C ALA A 189 6.34 -9.79 -6.26
N TYR A 190 5.70 -9.99 -7.41
CA TYR A 190 4.42 -10.70 -7.49
C TYR A 190 4.55 -12.19 -7.17
N LEU A 191 5.60 -12.85 -7.69
CA LEU A 191 5.84 -14.27 -7.39
C LEU A 191 6.20 -14.46 -5.91
N ARG A 192 6.86 -13.48 -5.28
CA ARG A 192 7.09 -13.49 -3.83
C ARG A 192 5.78 -13.42 -3.05
N GLU A 193 4.85 -12.55 -3.45
CA GLU A 193 3.55 -12.44 -2.80
C GLU A 193 2.73 -13.75 -2.93
N ARG A 194 2.81 -14.41 -4.09
CA ARG A 194 2.21 -15.74 -4.28
C ARG A 194 2.88 -16.84 -3.46
N LEU A 195 4.17 -16.72 -3.17
CA LEU A 195 4.84 -17.61 -2.24
C LEU A 195 4.23 -17.50 -0.84
N HIS A 196 3.95 -16.28 -0.37
CA HIS A 196 3.31 -16.07 0.93
C HIS A 196 1.90 -16.67 1.00
N ASP A 197 1.10 -16.57 -0.07
CA ASP A 197 -0.22 -17.24 -0.14
C ASP A 197 -0.08 -18.78 -0.03
N LEU A 198 0.92 -19.37 -0.70
CA LEU A 198 1.19 -20.80 -0.61
C LEU A 198 1.78 -21.20 0.75
N GLU A 199 2.58 -20.35 1.38
CA GLU A 199 3.09 -20.57 2.73
C GLU A 199 1.97 -20.57 3.76
N ASP A 200 1.04 -19.62 3.69
CA ASP A 200 -0.15 -19.59 4.54
C ASP A 200 -0.98 -20.89 4.40
N LEU A 201 -1.27 -21.30 3.15
CA LEU A 201 -1.98 -22.57 2.92
C LEU A 201 -1.20 -23.80 3.43
N SER A 202 0.13 -23.79 3.29
CA SER A 202 0.97 -24.87 3.82
C SER A 202 0.96 -24.90 5.35
N ASN A 203 1.05 -23.74 5.99
CA ASN A 203 0.95 -23.60 7.45
C ASN A 203 -0.40 -24.07 7.97
N ARG A 204 -1.51 -23.74 7.27
CA ARG A 204 -2.84 -24.26 7.60
C ARG A 204 -2.94 -25.76 7.48
N LEU A 205 -2.40 -26.32 6.39
CA LEU A 205 -2.37 -27.78 6.18
C LEU A 205 -1.56 -28.48 7.30
N MET A 206 -0.44 -27.88 7.70
CA MET A 206 0.36 -28.37 8.82
C MET A 206 -0.42 -28.36 10.13
N ARG A 207 -1.21 -27.32 10.41
CA ARG A 207 -2.08 -27.27 11.61
C ARG A 207 -3.12 -28.39 11.63
N HIS A 208 -3.72 -28.74 10.47
CA HIS A 208 -4.64 -29.87 10.37
C HIS A 208 -3.96 -31.23 10.55
N LEU A 209 -2.67 -31.35 10.23
CA LEU A 209 -1.88 -32.59 10.40
C LEU A 209 -1.41 -32.79 11.84
N THR A 210 -1.10 -31.71 12.56
CA THR A 210 -0.63 -31.80 13.94
C THR A 210 -1.82 -31.89 14.92
N THR A 211 -1.86 -32.96 15.70
CA THR A 211 -2.94 -33.28 16.66
C THR A 211 -3.04 -32.26 17.82
N ASN A 212 -2.03 -31.43 18.01
CA ASN A 212 -2.04 -30.24 18.84
C ASN A 212 -2.20 -29.00 17.95
N GLY A 213 -3.27 -28.96 17.18
CA GLY A 213 -3.66 -27.75 16.49
C GLY A 213 -3.67 -26.59 17.48
N GLY A 214 -2.54 -25.90 17.57
CA GLY A 214 -2.45 -24.62 18.27
C GLY A 214 -3.26 -23.59 17.50
N GLN A 215 -4.59 -23.76 17.48
CA GLN A 215 -5.43 -22.59 17.49
C GLN A 215 -4.98 -21.82 18.72
N LEU A 216 -4.46 -20.61 18.53
CA LEU A 216 -4.58 -19.62 19.58
C LEU A 216 -6.06 -19.67 19.92
N SER A 217 -6.39 -20.26 21.08
CA SER A 217 -7.77 -20.30 21.52
C SER A 217 -8.18 -18.83 21.60
N ASP A 218 -9.38 -18.47 21.14
CA ASP A 218 -9.92 -17.12 21.30
C ASP A 218 -9.79 -16.62 22.75
N ASP A 219 -9.67 -17.55 23.71
CA ASP A 219 -9.45 -17.28 25.12
C ASP A 219 -8.04 -16.74 25.45
N ASP A 220 -7.02 -16.96 24.62
CA ASP A 220 -5.64 -16.53 24.86
C ASP A 220 -5.31 -15.17 24.24
N LEU A 221 -6.19 -14.62 23.38
CA LEU A 221 -5.97 -13.32 22.76
C LEU A 221 -6.37 -12.19 23.72
N PRO A 222 -5.46 -11.25 24.07
CA PRO A 222 -5.82 -10.10 24.90
C PRO A 222 -6.84 -9.20 24.19
N ASP A 223 -7.70 -8.51 24.95
CA ASP A 223 -8.73 -7.60 24.40
C ASP A 223 -8.17 -6.46 23.55
N GLN A 224 -6.88 -6.16 23.67
CA GLN A 224 -6.16 -5.16 22.90
C GLN A 224 -4.88 -5.79 22.34
N ALA A 225 -5.00 -6.68 21.37
CA ALA A 225 -3.88 -7.34 20.76
C ALA A 225 -3.24 -6.49 19.65
N VAL A 226 -1.92 -6.39 19.66
CA VAL A 226 -1.11 -5.96 18.52
C VAL A 226 -0.40 -7.19 17.98
N VAL A 227 -0.84 -7.66 16.82
CA VAL A 227 -0.26 -8.85 16.20
C VAL A 227 1.06 -8.49 15.55
N VAL A 228 2.11 -9.21 15.90
CA VAL A 228 3.49 -9.00 15.42
C VAL A 228 3.92 -10.24 14.66
N ALA A 229 4.33 -10.07 13.41
CA ALA A 229 4.75 -11.17 12.56
C ALA A 229 5.93 -10.77 11.66
N TRP A 230 6.71 -11.75 11.23
CA TRP A 230 7.65 -11.52 10.14
C TRP A 230 6.92 -11.17 8.85
N ASN A 231 5.91 -11.96 8.52
CA ASN A 231 4.93 -11.74 7.47
C ASN A 231 3.65 -12.49 7.84
N MET A 232 2.53 -12.16 7.23
CA MET A 232 1.24 -12.79 7.52
C MET A 232 0.42 -12.91 6.24
N GLY A 233 -0.28 -14.03 6.10
CA GLY A 233 -1.28 -14.21 5.06
C GLY A 233 -2.62 -13.55 5.42
N PRO A 234 -3.42 -13.17 4.43
CA PRO A 234 -4.73 -12.55 4.67
C PRO A 234 -5.70 -13.48 5.40
N ALA A 235 -5.61 -14.78 5.14
CA ALA A 235 -6.46 -15.77 5.79
C ALA A 235 -6.00 -16.03 7.25
N GLU A 236 -4.71 -15.92 7.55
CA GLU A 236 -4.19 -15.97 8.91
C GLU A 236 -4.70 -14.79 9.76
N LEU A 237 -4.81 -13.59 9.17
CA LEU A 237 -5.41 -12.44 9.85
C LEU A 237 -6.88 -12.68 10.18
N LEU A 238 -7.63 -13.34 9.29
CA LEU A 238 -9.05 -13.65 9.50
C LEU A 238 -9.31 -14.79 10.48
N ASP A 239 -8.28 -15.55 10.87
CA ASP A 239 -8.40 -16.57 11.94
C ASP A 239 -8.44 -15.96 13.34
N TYR A 240 -8.03 -14.72 13.50
CA TYR A 240 -8.09 -13.99 14.76
C TYR A 240 -9.47 -13.34 14.97
N ASP A 241 -9.85 -13.16 16.23
CA ASP A 241 -10.96 -12.27 16.57
C ASP A 241 -10.59 -10.81 16.23
N VAL A 242 -11.11 -10.34 15.10
CA VAL A 242 -10.83 -9.01 14.53
C VAL A 242 -11.18 -7.88 15.49
N GLU A 243 -12.19 -8.05 16.37
CA GLU A 243 -12.60 -7.02 17.34
C GLU A 243 -11.51 -6.76 18.40
N ARG A 244 -10.73 -7.79 18.72
CA ARG A 244 -9.62 -7.71 19.67
C ARG A 244 -8.32 -7.20 19.07
N ILE A 245 -8.13 -7.32 17.75
CA ILE A 245 -6.93 -6.80 17.08
C ILE A 245 -7.00 -5.28 16.99
N LYS A 246 -5.99 -4.60 17.54
CA LYS A 246 -5.86 -3.14 17.47
C LYS A 246 -4.88 -2.67 16.41
N ALA A 247 -3.87 -3.47 16.09
CA ALA A 247 -2.93 -3.19 15.00
C ALA A 247 -2.24 -4.48 14.54
N LEU A 248 -1.66 -4.41 13.34
CA LEU A 248 -0.78 -5.42 12.76
C LEU A 248 0.59 -4.80 12.47
N VAL A 249 1.65 -5.48 12.88
CA VAL A 249 3.03 -5.02 12.72
C VAL A 249 3.84 -6.12 12.04
N LEU A 250 4.46 -5.79 10.90
CA LEU A 250 5.13 -6.76 10.04
C LEU A 250 6.60 -6.38 9.83
N GLU A 251 7.50 -7.36 9.90
CA GLU A 251 8.90 -7.17 9.52
C GLU A 251 9.04 -7.00 8.01
N GLU A 252 8.25 -7.74 7.22
CA GLU A 252 8.04 -7.52 5.80
C GLU A 252 6.67 -6.91 5.50
N GLY A 253 6.42 -6.51 4.28
CA GLY A 253 5.12 -6.04 3.82
C GLY A 253 5.21 -4.95 2.76
N SER A 254 4.14 -4.84 1.99
CA SER A 254 3.97 -3.80 0.97
C SER A 254 2.55 -3.20 1.02
N PRO A 255 2.36 -1.97 0.52
CA PRO A 255 1.02 -1.36 0.46
C PRO A 255 0.02 -2.13 -0.42
N THR A 256 0.53 -3.00 -1.29
CA THR A 256 -0.24 -3.84 -2.21
C THR A 256 -0.35 -5.29 -1.73
N SER A 257 0.25 -5.65 -0.60
CA SER A 257 0.14 -7.01 -0.06
C SER A 257 -1.32 -7.34 0.30
N HIS A 258 -1.69 -8.60 0.11
CA HIS A 258 -3.06 -9.06 0.36
C HIS A 258 -3.49 -8.83 1.82
N VAL A 259 -2.59 -9.04 2.79
CA VAL A 259 -2.88 -8.77 4.19
C VAL A 259 -3.12 -7.28 4.47
N ALA A 260 -2.35 -6.38 3.84
CA ALA A 260 -2.56 -4.94 3.99
C ALA A 260 -3.91 -4.49 3.41
N ILE A 261 -4.36 -5.11 2.32
CA ILE A 261 -5.68 -4.86 1.71
C ILE A 261 -6.79 -5.32 2.64
N VAL A 262 -6.69 -6.53 3.21
CA VAL A 262 -7.68 -7.06 4.16
C VAL A 262 -7.69 -6.24 5.46
N ALA A 263 -6.53 -5.93 6.02
CA ALA A 263 -6.42 -5.09 7.22
C ALA A 263 -7.04 -3.69 7.01
N ARG A 264 -6.88 -3.11 5.82
CA ARG A 264 -7.52 -1.84 5.45
C ARG A 264 -9.04 -1.97 5.42
N ALA A 265 -9.57 -3.05 4.85
CA ALA A 265 -11.01 -3.32 4.84
C ALA A 265 -11.57 -3.48 6.26
N LEU A 266 -10.77 -4.00 7.19
CA LEU A 266 -11.09 -4.18 8.61
C LEU A 266 -10.75 -2.93 9.45
N GLN A 267 -10.22 -1.87 8.86
CA GLN A 267 -9.78 -0.63 9.53
C GLN A 267 -8.70 -0.86 10.61
N ILE A 268 -7.87 -1.90 10.44
CA ILE A 268 -6.77 -2.22 11.34
C ILE A 268 -5.52 -1.44 10.91
N PRO A 269 -4.88 -0.61 11.77
CA PRO A 269 -3.60 0.04 11.47
C PRO A 269 -2.51 -0.98 11.18
N VAL A 270 -1.70 -0.74 10.14
CA VAL A 270 -0.62 -1.65 9.74
C VAL A 270 0.67 -0.90 9.47
N ILE A 271 1.75 -1.40 10.06
CA ILE A 271 3.12 -0.99 9.75
C ILE A 271 3.86 -2.20 9.20
N GLY A 272 4.60 -2.03 8.11
CA GLY A 272 5.48 -3.05 7.56
C GLY A 272 6.89 -2.54 7.35
N ARG A 273 7.80 -3.43 6.93
CA ARG A 273 9.23 -3.14 6.73
C ARG A 273 9.92 -2.62 7.97
N LEU A 274 9.68 -3.27 9.08
CA LEU A 274 10.34 -2.98 10.35
C LEU A 274 11.52 -3.94 10.52
N ASP A 275 12.72 -3.48 10.20
CA ASP A 275 13.93 -4.29 10.34
C ASP A 275 14.13 -4.73 11.79
N GLN A 276 14.44 -6.01 12.01
CA GLN A 276 14.70 -6.60 13.33
C GLN A 276 13.49 -6.54 14.30
N LEU A 277 12.29 -6.54 13.78
CA LEU A 277 11.07 -6.47 14.58
C LEU A 277 10.99 -7.61 15.60
N LEU A 278 11.16 -8.85 15.13
CA LEU A 278 11.09 -10.06 15.97
C LEU A 278 12.29 -10.25 16.90
N ASP A 279 13.40 -9.54 16.66
CA ASP A 279 14.55 -9.52 17.55
C ASP A 279 14.35 -8.55 18.74
N VAL A 280 13.41 -7.60 18.62
CA VAL A 280 13.18 -6.49 19.56
C VAL A 280 11.91 -6.67 20.39
N VAL A 281 10.85 -7.20 19.79
CA VAL A 281 9.53 -7.32 20.42
C VAL A 281 9.37 -8.71 21.02
N GLU A 282 8.97 -8.75 22.28
CA GLU A 282 8.65 -9.96 23.01
C GLU A 282 7.13 -10.09 23.23
N ALA A 283 6.63 -11.33 23.34
CA ALA A 283 5.22 -11.55 23.64
C ALA A 283 4.86 -10.90 24.98
N GLY A 284 3.78 -10.14 25.00
CA GLY A 284 3.32 -9.42 26.19
C GLY A 284 3.86 -7.98 26.33
N ASP A 285 4.74 -7.53 25.45
CA ASP A 285 5.20 -6.14 25.43
C ASP A 285 4.06 -5.16 25.20
N ASP A 286 4.10 -4.01 25.89
CA ASP A 286 3.21 -2.88 25.59
C ASP A 286 3.72 -2.17 24.33
N LEU A 287 2.85 -2.05 23.34
CA LEU A 287 3.16 -1.46 22.03
C LEU A 287 2.26 -0.26 21.75
N VAL A 288 2.86 0.79 21.19
CA VAL A 288 2.15 1.90 20.56
C VAL A 288 2.48 1.93 19.07
N VAL A 289 1.44 1.83 18.25
CA VAL A 289 1.52 1.77 16.79
C VAL A 289 1.00 3.07 16.20
N ASP A 290 1.86 3.80 15.51
CA ASP A 290 1.51 4.98 14.70
C ASP A 290 1.56 4.60 13.21
N GLY A 291 0.46 4.07 12.71
CA GLY A 291 0.31 3.66 11.32
C GLY A 291 0.36 4.83 10.33
N ASP A 292 0.11 6.07 10.77
CA ASP A 292 0.18 7.25 9.89
C ASP A 292 1.63 7.62 9.55
N ASN A 293 2.51 7.51 10.56
CA ASN A 293 3.92 7.87 10.43
C ASN A 293 4.83 6.64 10.28
N GLY A 294 4.26 5.43 10.28
CA GLY A 294 5.03 4.19 10.19
C GLY A 294 5.95 3.98 11.41
N GLN A 295 5.49 4.32 12.62
CA GLN A 295 6.33 4.23 13.82
C GLN A 295 5.76 3.25 14.84
N LEU A 296 6.64 2.39 15.33
CA LEU A 296 6.36 1.48 16.43
C LEU A 296 7.17 1.89 17.66
N PHE A 297 6.48 2.06 18.79
CA PHE A 297 7.12 2.23 20.10
C PHE A 297 6.92 0.95 20.89
N VAL A 298 8.03 0.32 21.26
CA VAL A 298 8.08 -0.91 22.05
C VAL A 298 8.39 -0.54 23.49
N ARG A 299 7.61 -1.03 24.43
CA ARG A 299 7.74 -0.70 25.87
C ARG A 299 7.83 0.81 26.09
N PRO A 300 6.84 1.59 25.62
CA PRO A 300 6.89 3.04 25.66
C PRO A 300 6.99 3.55 27.09
N GLY A 301 7.89 4.52 27.34
CA GLY A 301 7.96 5.22 28.62
C GLY A 301 6.76 6.16 28.82
N ASP A 302 6.59 6.64 30.05
CA ASP A 302 5.47 7.50 30.45
C ASP A 302 5.31 8.72 29.53
N ASP A 303 6.42 9.37 29.15
CA ASP A 303 6.41 10.51 28.21
C ASP A 303 5.81 10.17 26.85
N ALA A 304 6.12 8.97 26.32
CA ALA A 304 5.58 8.50 25.03
C ALA A 304 4.09 8.15 25.15
N LEU A 305 3.67 7.59 26.28
CA LEU A 305 2.26 7.28 26.57
C LEU A 305 1.43 8.55 26.75
N GLU A 306 1.96 9.55 27.44
CA GLU A 306 1.31 10.87 27.56
C GLU A 306 1.16 11.55 26.20
N ALA A 307 2.22 11.55 25.38
CA ALA A 307 2.18 12.08 24.01
C ALA A 307 1.17 11.33 23.12
N PHE A 308 1.10 9.99 23.24
CA PHE A 308 0.13 9.16 22.54
C PHE A 308 -1.32 9.49 22.96
N SER A 309 -1.57 9.58 24.27
CA SER A 309 -2.90 9.88 24.81
C SER A 309 -3.35 11.27 24.36
N ALA A 310 -2.49 12.28 24.44
CA ALA A 310 -2.78 13.62 23.96
C ALA A 310 -3.05 13.65 22.45
N ASN A 311 -2.30 12.87 21.66
CA ASN A 311 -2.52 12.77 20.21
C ASN A 311 -3.86 12.09 19.89
N LEU A 312 -4.21 11.05 20.66
CA LEU A 312 -5.50 10.34 20.50
C LEU A 312 -6.68 11.27 20.81
N GLU A 313 -6.61 12.05 21.90
CA GLU A 313 -7.63 13.04 22.26
C GLU A 313 -7.77 14.12 21.17
N LEU A 314 -6.65 14.63 20.65
CA LEU A 314 -6.64 15.60 19.57
C LEU A 314 -7.27 15.02 18.30
N ARG A 315 -7.00 13.75 17.99
CA ARG A 315 -7.61 13.06 16.84
C ARG A 315 -9.12 12.90 17.02
N GLN A 316 -9.57 12.46 18.18
CA GLN A 316 -10.99 12.33 18.48
C GLN A 316 -11.70 13.68 18.38
N ALA A 317 -11.10 14.74 18.91
CA ALA A 317 -11.64 16.09 18.81
C ALA A 317 -11.69 16.58 17.36
N ARG A 318 -10.66 16.28 16.54
CA ARG A 318 -10.66 16.57 15.10
C ARG A 318 -11.72 15.78 14.37
N ALA A 319 -11.81 14.47 14.61
CA ALA A 319 -12.81 13.60 14.00
C ALA A 319 -14.25 14.08 14.29
N ALA A 320 -14.52 14.47 15.53
CA ALA A 320 -15.82 15.05 15.93
C ALA A 320 -16.12 16.37 15.17
N ARG A 321 -15.12 17.25 15.01
CA ARG A 321 -15.25 18.49 14.22
C ARG A 321 -15.54 18.18 12.75
N TYR A 322 -14.84 17.18 12.16
CA TYR A 322 -15.03 16.80 10.76
C TYR A 322 -16.39 16.15 10.54
N ALA A 323 -16.84 15.30 11.46
CA ALA A 323 -18.17 14.72 11.44
C ALA A 323 -19.28 15.79 11.44
N ALA A 324 -19.11 16.86 12.21
CA ALA A 324 -20.04 18.01 12.23
C ALA A 324 -20.06 18.82 10.89
N LEU A 325 -19.05 18.63 10.04
CA LEU A 325 -18.96 19.25 8.71
C LEU A 325 -19.41 18.31 7.59
N ARG A 326 -19.68 17.03 7.86
CA ARG A 326 -19.99 16.01 6.85
C ARG A 326 -21.06 16.49 5.86
N ASP A 327 -22.19 16.92 6.35
CA ASP A 327 -23.36 17.28 5.54
C ASP A 327 -23.35 18.74 5.06
N LYS A 328 -22.30 19.50 5.41
CA LYS A 328 -22.16 20.89 5.00
C LYS A 328 -21.34 20.97 3.72
N PRO A 329 -21.78 21.73 2.70
CA PRO A 329 -20.99 21.93 1.50
C PRO A 329 -19.70 22.72 1.80
N ALA A 330 -18.64 22.44 1.03
CA ALA A 330 -17.40 23.21 1.08
C ALA A 330 -17.56 24.53 0.30
N VAL A 331 -18.08 25.55 0.98
CA VAL A 331 -18.29 26.91 0.45
C VAL A 331 -17.43 27.87 1.24
N SER A 332 -16.61 28.66 0.54
CA SER A 332 -15.71 29.67 1.11
C SER A 332 -16.48 30.87 1.68
N LYS A 333 -15.79 31.76 2.38
CA LYS A 333 -16.39 32.97 2.95
C LYS A 333 -17.00 33.90 1.91
N ASP A 334 -16.39 33.97 0.72
CA ASP A 334 -16.87 34.76 -0.43
C ASP A 334 -17.95 34.02 -1.26
N GLY A 335 -18.46 32.88 -0.79
CA GLY A 335 -19.56 32.13 -1.39
C GLY A 335 -19.18 31.19 -2.52
N THR A 336 -17.90 30.99 -2.81
CA THR A 336 -17.45 30.10 -3.87
C THR A 336 -17.51 28.62 -3.41
N ARG A 337 -18.19 27.79 -4.17
CA ARG A 337 -18.26 26.34 -3.90
C ARG A 337 -17.05 25.61 -4.46
N ILE A 338 -16.44 24.76 -3.64
CA ILE A 338 -15.39 23.82 -4.03
C ILE A 338 -15.93 22.40 -3.93
N HIS A 339 -15.74 21.60 -4.97
CA HIS A 339 -16.10 20.19 -4.96
C HIS A 339 -14.95 19.37 -4.40
N LEU A 340 -15.22 18.67 -3.29
CA LEU A 340 -14.27 17.78 -2.63
C LEU A 340 -14.66 16.35 -2.93
N ASN A 341 -13.78 15.63 -3.66
CA ASN A 341 -14.03 14.28 -4.10
C ASN A 341 -13.04 13.31 -3.47
N LEU A 342 -13.41 12.02 -3.43
CA LEU A 342 -12.55 10.95 -2.98
C LEU A 342 -11.64 10.44 -4.11
N ASN A 343 -10.43 10.03 -3.72
CA ASN A 343 -9.63 9.05 -4.44
C ASN A 343 -9.94 7.68 -3.85
N ALA A 344 -10.37 6.74 -4.67
CA ALA A 344 -10.68 5.37 -4.29
C ALA A 344 -10.04 4.38 -5.28
N GLY A 345 -9.81 3.16 -4.83
CA GLY A 345 -9.28 2.08 -5.66
C GLY A 345 -9.83 0.72 -5.27
N LEU A 346 -10.38 0.62 -4.05
CA LEU A 346 -10.99 -0.58 -3.50
C LEU A 346 -12.48 -0.34 -3.23
N LEU A 347 -13.27 -1.40 -3.18
CA LEU A 347 -14.67 -1.31 -2.73
C LEU A 347 -14.75 -0.92 -1.24
N ALA A 348 -13.76 -1.31 -0.46
CA ALA A 348 -13.62 -0.92 0.95
C ALA A 348 -13.47 0.60 1.16
N ASP A 349 -13.04 1.35 0.16
CA ASP A 349 -12.91 2.82 0.24
C ASP A 349 -14.27 3.53 0.10
N LEU A 350 -15.27 2.87 -0.48
CA LEU A 350 -16.54 3.51 -0.86
C LEU A 350 -17.45 3.94 0.31
N PRO A 351 -17.51 3.24 1.46
CA PRO A 351 -18.24 3.72 2.63
C PRO A 351 -17.81 5.12 3.07
N HIS A 352 -16.52 5.45 2.92
CA HIS A 352 -15.98 6.78 3.25
C HIS A 352 -16.61 7.92 2.44
N LEU A 353 -17.22 7.63 1.29
CA LEU A 353 -17.96 8.62 0.49
C LEU A 353 -19.12 9.24 1.29
N SER A 354 -19.80 8.42 2.08
CA SER A 354 -20.90 8.87 2.94
C SER A 354 -20.40 9.39 4.29
N GLU A 355 -19.37 8.76 4.86
CA GLU A 355 -18.80 9.14 6.16
C GLU A 355 -18.17 10.54 6.13
N THR A 356 -17.47 10.88 5.05
CA THR A 356 -16.82 12.19 4.89
C THR A 356 -17.72 13.26 4.30
N GLY A 357 -18.82 12.86 3.67
CA GLY A 357 -19.70 13.76 2.92
C GLY A 357 -18.98 14.36 1.71
N ALA A 358 -18.18 13.56 1.02
CA ALA A 358 -17.57 13.96 -0.25
C ALA A 358 -18.61 14.09 -1.37
N ASP A 359 -18.36 14.97 -2.33
CA ASP A 359 -19.28 15.26 -3.43
C ASP A 359 -19.34 14.13 -4.47
N GLY A 360 -18.28 13.29 -4.56
CA GLY A 360 -18.18 12.18 -5.50
C GLY A 360 -16.83 11.48 -5.42
N ILE A 361 -16.54 10.67 -6.42
CA ILE A 361 -15.24 9.99 -6.60
C ILE A 361 -14.57 10.64 -7.81
N GLY A 362 -13.56 11.48 -7.57
CA GLY A 362 -12.84 12.19 -8.63
C GLY A 362 -11.77 11.35 -9.30
N LEU A 363 -11.32 10.29 -8.63
CA LEU A 363 -10.41 9.29 -9.17
C LEU A 363 -10.78 7.91 -8.61
N TYR A 364 -11.29 7.02 -9.45
CA TYR A 364 -11.35 5.60 -9.16
C TYR A 364 -10.21 4.88 -9.88
N ARG A 365 -9.26 4.35 -9.10
CA ARG A 365 -8.09 3.60 -9.60
C ARG A 365 -8.50 2.17 -9.89
N THR A 366 -8.53 1.78 -11.16
CA THR A 366 -9.00 0.45 -11.56
C THR A 366 -7.93 -0.63 -11.49
N GLU A 367 -6.66 -0.26 -11.40
CA GLU A 367 -5.53 -1.18 -11.44
C GLU A 367 -5.49 -2.17 -10.28
N LEU A 368 -5.91 -1.77 -9.07
CA LEU A 368 -5.86 -2.63 -7.89
C LEU A 368 -6.68 -3.91 -8.09
N HIS A 369 -7.87 -3.80 -8.69
CA HIS A 369 -8.70 -4.97 -9.01
C HIS A 369 -8.02 -5.97 -9.96
N PHE A 370 -7.12 -5.50 -10.83
CA PHE A 370 -6.35 -6.36 -11.73
C PHE A 370 -5.11 -6.96 -11.04
N MET A 371 -4.50 -6.24 -10.12
CA MET A 371 -3.28 -6.66 -9.43
C MET A 371 -3.53 -7.78 -8.42
N VAL A 372 -4.67 -7.74 -7.73
CA VAL A 372 -5.07 -8.76 -6.74
C VAL A 372 -5.32 -10.13 -7.38
N ARG A 373 -5.64 -10.19 -8.68
CA ARG A 373 -6.03 -11.43 -9.36
C ARG A 373 -4.87 -12.12 -10.06
N ALA A 374 -4.86 -13.46 -10.02
CA ALA A 374 -3.88 -14.29 -10.73
C ALA A 374 -4.08 -14.32 -12.25
N THR A 375 -5.28 -14.03 -12.73
CA THR A 375 -5.66 -14.11 -14.15
C THR A 375 -6.37 -12.84 -14.57
N LEU A 376 -6.29 -12.53 -15.86
CA LEU A 376 -6.99 -11.37 -16.43
C LEU A 376 -8.50 -11.45 -16.14
N PRO A 377 -9.08 -10.46 -15.43
CA PRO A 377 -10.51 -10.45 -15.13
C PRO A 377 -11.34 -10.43 -16.42
N THR A 378 -12.33 -11.31 -16.52
CA THR A 378 -13.24 -11.33 -17.66
C THR A 378 -14.09 -10.06 -17.72
N VAL A 379 -14.69 -9.77 -18.87
CA VAL A 379 -15.63 -8.63 -19.01
C VAL A 379 -16.79 -8.72 -18.01
N SER A 380 -17.29 -9.91 -17.73
CA SER A 380 -18.39 -10.11 -16.77
C SER A 380 -17.96 -9.76 -15.35
N MET A 381 -16.80 -10.24 -14.91
CA MET A 381 -16.26 -9.95 -13.58
C MET A 381 -15.98 -8.44 -13.38
N GLN A 382 -15.38 -7.80 -14.39
CA GLN A 382 -15.17 -6.35 -14.37
C GLN A 382 -16.51 -5.59 -14.36
N THR A 383 -17.52 -6.03 -15.12
CA THR A 383 -18.85 -5.41 -15.14
C THR A 383 -19.51 -5.47 -13.76
N GLU A 384 -19.49 -6.63 -13.11
CA GLU A 384 -20.02 -6.80 -11.75
C GLU A 384 -19.32 -5.85 -10.76
N PHE A 385 -17.99 -5.80 -10.82
CA PHE A 385 -17.20 -4.95 -9.97
C PHE A 385 -17.52 -3.44 -10.16
N TYR A 386 -17.51 -2.95 -11.40
CA TYR A 386 -17.83 -1.55 -11.67
C TYR A 386 -19.30 -1.21 -11.39
N SER A 387 -20.23 -2.17 -11.53
CA SER A 387 -21.62 -1.98 -11.13
C SER A 387 -21.74 -1.76 -9.64
N ARG A 388 -21.02 -2.54 -8.81
CA ARG A 388 -20.98 -2.35 -7.35
C ARG A 388 -20.41 -0.98 -6.95
N VAL A 389 -19.37 -0.51 -7.65
CA VAL A 389 -18.83 0.85 -7.44
C VAL A 389 -19.90 1.90 -7.69
N LEU A 390 -20.61 1.80 -8.81
CA LEU A 390 -21.67 2.74 -9.18
C LEU A 390 -22.88 2.64 -8.24
N ASP A 391 -23.24 1.43 -7.78
CA ASP A 391 -24.33 1.21 -6.82
C ASP A 391 -24.06 1.88 -5.48
N GLN A 392 -22.84 1.73 -4.95
CA GLN A 392 -22.45 2.34 -3.68
C GLN A 392 -22.27 3.87 -3.80
N ALA A 393 -21.82 4.37 -4.93
CA ALA A 393 -21.73 5.80 -5.18
C ALA A 393 -23.12 6.46 -5.33
N GLY A 394 -24.14 5.71 -5.76
CA GLY A 394 -25.49 6.18 -6.00
C GLY A 394 -25.53 7.29 -7.06
N GLU A 395 -26.12 8.43 -6.74
CA GLU A 395 -26.22 9.58 -7.66
C GLU A 395 -24.93 10.42 -7.72
N ARG A 396 -23.93 10.14 -6.89
CA ARG A 396 -22.68 10.90 -6.88
C ARG A 396 -21.81 10.55 -8.09
N PRO A 397 -21.10 11.54 -8.68
CA PRO A 397 -20.26 11.29 -9.85
C PRO A 397 -19.08 10.38 -9.50
N VAL A 398 -18.75 9.48 -10.43
CA VAL A 398 -17.56 8.62 -10.38
C VAL A 398 -16.76 8.82 -11.65
N VAL A 399 -15.46 9.12 -11.53
CA VAL A 399 -14.54 9.20 -12.65
C VAL A 399 -13.63 7.96 -12.62
N PHE A 400 -13.81 7.05 -13.56
CA PHE A 400 -12.97 5.87 -13.70
C PHE A 400 -11.72 6.18 -14.52
N ARG A 401 -10.55 5.94 -13.93
CA ARG A 401 -9.30 5.93 -14.67
C ARG A 401 -9.13 4.57 -15.33
N THR A 402 -8.86 4.53 -16.65
CA THR A 402 -8.51 3.28 -17.30
C THR A 402 -7.19 2.75 -16.78
N LEU A 403 -6.95 1.47 -17.04
CA LEU A 403 -5.86 0.70 -16.45
C LEU A 403 -4.50 1.42 -16.52
N ASP A 404 -3.90 1.66 -15.35
CA ASP A 404 -2.55 2.22 -15.19
C ASP A 404 -1.61 1.16 -14.61
N VAL A 405 -1.22 0.21 -15.47
CA VAL A 405 -0.32 -0.89 -15.15
C VAL A 405 0.85 -0.92 -16.12
N GLY A 406 1.92 -1.60 -15.76
CA GLY A 406 3.19 -1.64 -16.48
C GLY A 406 4.30 -0.99 -15.66
N GLY A 407 5.54 -1.13 -16.08
CA GLY A 407 6.67 -0.61 -15.33
C GLY A 407 6.79 -1.23 -13.93
N ASP A 408 6.55 -0.42 -12.90
CA ASP A 408 6.57 -0.82 -11.49
C ASP A 408 5.30 -1.59 -11.02
N LYS A 409 4.21 -1.52 -11.80
CA LYS A 409 2.91 -2.16 -11.52
C LYS A 409 2.58 -3.24 -12.52
N MET A 410 3.44 -4.25 -12.62
CA MET A 410 3.25 -5.34 -13.58
C MET A 410 2.09 -6.26 -13.18
N LEU A 411 1.31 -6.66 -14.17
CA LEU A 411 0.28 -7.69 -13.99
C LEU A 411 0.90 -9.09 -14.14
N PRO A 412 0.50 -10.03 -13.29
CA PRO A 412 1.09 -11.38 -13.24
C PRO A 412 0.98 -12.16 -14.54
N TYR A 413 -0.04 -11.89 -15.31
CA TYR A 413 -0.37 -12.57 -16.56
C TYR A 413 0.09 -11.81 -17.82
N LEU A 414 0.84 -10.71 -17.66
CA LEU A 414 1.52 -10.03 -18.75
C LEU A 414 2.98 -10.44 -18.77
N THR A 415 3.45 -10.92 -19.93
CA THR A 415 4.84 -11.31 -20.12
C THR A 415 5.73 -10.08 -19.86
N ARG A 416 6.71 -10.20 -18.97
CA ARG A 416 7.75 -9.19 -18.79
C ARG A 416 8.51 -9.02 -20.11
N TYR A 417 8.60 -7.79 -20.57
CA TYR A 417 9.68 -7.36 -21.46
C TYR A 417 10.80 -6.86 -20.57
N ASP A 418 12.01 -7.26 -20.87
CA ASP A 418 13.30 -7.03 -20.21
C ASP A 418 13.35 -5.89 -19.17
N ASP A 419 14.26 -5.98 -18.20
CA ASP A 419 14.45 -5.01 -17.11
C ASP A 419 14.43 -3.55 -17.61
N GLU A 420 13.28 -2.90 -17.51
CA GLU A 420 13.16 -1.47 -17.79
C GLU A 420 13.96 -0.70 -16.74
N GLN A 421 14.97 0.06 -17.18
CA GLN A 421 15.78 0.87 -16.26
C GLN A 421 15.00 1.99 -15.58
N ASN A 422 13.93 2.47 -16.20
CA ASN A 422 13.07 3.54 -15.69
C ASN A 422 11.59 3.17 -15.79
N PRO A 423 11.08 2.28 -14.95
CA PRO A 423 9.74 1.72 -15.06
C PRO A 423 8.62 2.78 -15.06
N ALA A 424 8.77 3.86 -14.28
CA ALA A 424 7.78 4.94 -14.23
C ALA A 424 7.60 5.67 -15.58
N MET A 425 8.64 5.71 -16.41
CA MET A 425 8.64 6.32 -17.75
C MET A 425 8.52 5.29 -18.88
N GLY A 426 8.41 4.02 -18.55
CA GLY A 426 8.44 2.89 -19.46
C GLY A 426 7.13 2.57 -20.16
N TRP A 427 6.96 1.29 -20.48
CA TRP A 427 5.80 0.74 -21.18
C TRP A 427 4.66 0.46 -20.19
N ARG A 428 3.90 1.51 -19.87
CA ARG A 428 2.79 1.47 -18.91
C ARG A 428 1.55 2.21 -19.41
N ALA A 429 0.45 2.01 -18.72
CA ALA A 429 -0.80 2.74 -18.86
C ALA A 429 -1.31 2.78 -20.31
N ILE A 430 -1.50 3.97 -20.87
CA ILE A 430 -2.04 4.13 -22.24
C ILE A 430 -1.10 3.55 -23.29
N ARG A 431 0.21 3.58 -23.11
CA ARG A 431 1.18 3.01 -24.06
C ARG A 431 0.95 1.51 -24.23
N LEU A 432 0.90 0.79 -23.10
CA LEU A 432 0.55 -0.62 -23.06
C LEU A 432 -0.84 -0.87 -23.63
N SER A 433 -1.81 -0.02 -23.30
CA SER A 433 -3.21 -0.16 -23.72
C SER A 433 -3.41 0.05 -25.22
N LEU A 434 -2.62 0.90 -25.87
CA LEU A 434 -2.67 1.11 -27.32
C LEU A 434 -1.94 0.00 -28.07
N ASP A 435 -0.81 -0.50 -27.55
CA ASP A 435 -0.09 -1.65 -28.12
C ASP A 435 -0.83 -2.98 -27.92
N ARG A 436 -1.60 -3.10 -26.83
CA ARG A 436 -2.44 -4.27 -26.50
C ARG A 436 -3.91 -3.87 -26.38
N PRO A 437 -4.58 -3.45 -27.47
CA PRO A 437 -5.89 -2.81 -27.44
C PRO A 437 -7.01 -3.73 -26.91
N VAL A 438 -6.77 -5.03 -26.82
CA VAL A 438 -7.71 -5.99 -26.23
C VAL A 438 -7.97 -5.66 -24.75
N LEU A 439 -6.94 -5.30 -23.98
CA LEU A 439 -7.07 -4.96 -22.55
C LEU A 439 -8.00 -3.76 -22.37
N LEU A 440 -7.70 -2.66 -23.06
CA LEU A 440 -8.51 -1.43 -22.99
C LEU A 440 -9.94 -1.67 -23.47
N ARG A 441 -10.13 -2.41 -24.56
CA ARG A 441 -11.44 -2.73 -25.10
C ARG A 441 -12.29 -3.58 -24.16
N MET A 442 -11.68 -4.56 -23.47
CA MET A 442 -12.38 -5.37 -22.46
C MET A 442 -12.83 -4.50 -21.29
N GLN A 443 -11.94 -3.61 -20.80
CA GLN A 443 -12.26 -2.69 -19.72
C GLN A 443 -13.37 -1.69 -20.11
N ILE A 444 -13.26 -1.04 -21.26
CA ILE A 444 -14.28 -0.11 -21.76
C ILE A 444 -15.64 -0.82 -21.89
N ARG A 445 -15.67 -2.03 -22.45
CA ARG A 445 -16.89 -2.83 -22.57
C ARG A 445 -17.52 -3.11 -21.22
N ALA A 446 -16.72 -3.44 -20.22
CA ALA A 446 -17.20 -3.69 -18.87
C ALA A 446 -17.76 -2.41 -18.22
N LEU A 447 -17.07 -1.27 -18.38
CA LEU A 447 -17.53 0.04 -17.88
C LEU A 447 -18.85 0.46 -18.54
N LEU A 448 -18.96 0.32 -19.87
CA LEU A 448 -20.18 0.65 -20.60
C LEU A 448 -21.38 -0.21 -20.14
N LYS A 449 -21.16 -1.52 -19.92
CA LYS A 449 -22.20 -2.42 -19.40
C LYS A 449 -22.59 -2.08 -17.96
N ALA A 450 -21.62 -1.84 -17.10
CA ALA A 450 -21.87 -1.49 -15.70
C ALA A 450 -22.64 -0.17 -15.56
N ALA A 451 -22.42 0.77 -16.47
CA ALA A 451 -23.05 2.07 -16.46
C ALA A 451 -24.35 2.14 -17.29
N SER A 452 -24.92 1.00 -17.70
CA SER A 452 -26.21 0.99 -18.43
C SER A 452 -27.27 1.80 -17.68
N GLY A 453 -27.87 2.78 -18.35
CA GLY A 453 -28.85 3.72 -17.79
C GLY A 453 -28.30 4.74 -16.81
N ARG A 454 -27.00 4.75 -16.50
CA ARG A 454 -26.32 5.61 -15.51
C ARG A 454 -25.34 6.57 -16.20
N ARG A 455 -24.80 7.52 -15.42
CA ARG A 455 -23.74 8.41 -15.89
C ARG A 455 -22.41 7.68 -15.84
N LEU A 456 -21.59 7.82 -16.90
CA LEU A 456 -20.23 7.27 -16.97
C LEU A 456 -19.24 8.39 -17.28
N ALA A 457 -18.18 8.50 -16.48
CA ALA A 457 -17.02 9.32 -16.78
C ALA A 457 -15.76 8.46 -16.79
N VAL A 458 -15.01 8.54 -17.90
CA VAL A 458 -13.78 7.75 -18.12
C VAL A 458 -12.64 8.69 -18.43
N MET A 459 -11.47 8.46 -17.83
CA MET A 459 -10.25 9.21 -18.16
C MET A 459 -9.10 8.27 -18.50
N PHE A 460 -8.30 8.66 -19.49
CA PHE A 460 -7.11 7.96 -19.90
C PHE A 460 -5.87 8.52 -19.19
N PRO A 461 -5.07 7.66 -18.52
CA PRO A 461 -3.83 8.05 -17.86
C PRO A 461 -2.65 8.17 -18.84
N MET A 462 -1.58 8.84 -18.44
CA MET A 462 -0.27 8.86 -19.10
C MET A 462 -0.29 9.31 -20.58
N ILE A 463 -1.26 10.12 -20.98
CA ILE A 463 -1.30 10.71 -22.32
C ILE A 463 -0.16 11.73 -22.47
N ALA A 464 0.76 11.48 -23.38
CA ALA A 464 1.88 12.35 -23.71
C ALA A 464 1.65 13.17 -24.99
N GLU A 465 0.83 12.63 -25.91
CA GLU A 465 0.48 13.28 -27.19
C GLU A 465 -1.03 13.20 -27.46
N VAL A 466 -1.55 14.22 -28.14
CA VAL A 466 -2.98 14.26 -28.52
C VAL A 466 -3.37 13.05 -29.38
N SER A 467 -2.46 12.56 -30.20
CA SER A 467 -2.65 11.36 -31.03
C SER A 467 -3.00 10.10 -30.21
N GLU A 468 -2.40 9.94 -29.04
CA GLU A 468 -2.69 8.82 -28.12
C GLU A 468 -4.12 8.93 -27.56
N PHE A 469 -4.54 10.15 -27.18
CA PHE A 469 -5.92 10.39 -26.75
C PHE A 469 -6.93 10.06 -27.86
N VAL A 470 -6.67 10.52 -29.08
CA VAL A 470 -7.52 10.26 -30.25
C VAL A 470 -7.62 8.74 -30.52
N ALA A 471 -6.50 8.02 -30.44
CA ALA A 471 -6.48 6.57 -30.62
C ALA A 471 -7.28 5.84 -29.53
N ALA A 472 -7.11 6.22 -28.26
CA ALA A 472 -7.85 5.66 -27.14
C ALA A 472 -9.35 5.96 -27.24
N ARG A 473 -9.72 7.19 -27.60
CA ARG A 473 -11.09 7.61 -27.83
C ARG A 473 -11.75 6.80 -28.96
N ALA A 474 -11.04 6.57 -30.05
CA ALA A 474 -11.53 5.74 -31.15
C ALA A 474 -11.79 4.29 -30.75
N LEU A 475 -11.02 3.72 -29.81
CA LEU A 475 -11.32 2.40 -29.25
C LEU A 475 -12.61 2.42 -28.40
N LEU A 476 -12.81 3.46 -27.60
CA LEU A 476 -14.02 3.64 -26.81
C LEU A 476 -15.25 3.79 -27.73
N ASP A 477 -15.18 4.65 -28.72
CA ASP A 477 -16.28 4.91 -29.66
C ASP A 477 -16.69 3.62 -30.41
N ARG A 478 -15.72 2.78 -30.80
CA ARG A 478 -15.99 1.45 -31.39
C ARG A 478 -16.75 0.50 -30.46
N GLU A 479 -16.46 0.51 -29.16
CA GLU A 479 -17.17 -0.33 -28.20
C GLU A 479 -18.58 0.23 -27.89
N VAL A 480 -18.77 1.56 -27.91
CA VAL A 480 -20.09 2.19 -27.86
C VAL A 480 -20.94 1.78 -29.08
N GLU A 481 -20.39 1.92 -30.29
CA GLU A 481 -21.08 1.48 -31.52
C GLU A 481 -21.40 -0.02 -31.50
N ARG A 482 -20.48 -0.84 -30.96
CA ARG A 482 -20.72 -2.27 -30.79
C ARG A 482 -21.89 -2.53 -29.84
N GLN A 483 -21.95 -1.86 -28.69
CA GLN A 483 -23.05 -1.98 -27.72
C GLN A 483 -24.38 -1.64 -28.38
N HIS A 484 -24.46 -0.53 -29.10
CA HIS A 484 -25.65 -0.13 -29.88
C HIS A 484 -26.09 -1.19 -30.91
N ARG A 485 -25.12 -1.75 -31.67
CA ARG A 485 -25.42 -2.80 -32.66
C ARG A 485 -25.94 -4.10 -32.04
N MET A 486 -25.53 -4.39 -30.79
CA MET A 486 -26.01 -5.55 -30.03
C MET A 486 -27.39 -5.33 -29.40
N GLY A 487 -27.97 -4.12 -29.49
CA GLY A 487 -29.20 -3.74 -28.82
C GLY A 487 -29.08 -3.67 -27.29
N GLU A 488 -27.86 -3.51 -26.78
CA GLU A 488 -27.61 -3.37 -25.36
C GLU A 488 -27.76 -1.87 -24.98
N ASP A 489 -28.43 -1.59 -23.85
CA ASP A 489 -28.57 -0.22 -23.34
C ASP A 489 -27.21 0.34 -22.87
N GLY A 490 -26.90 1.56 -23.30
CA GLY A 490 -25.68 2.27 -22.93
C GLY A 490 -25.85 3.17 -21.72
N PRO A 491 -24.78 3.91 -21.33
CA PRO A 491 -24.85 4.91 -20.30
C PRO A 491 -25.79 6.06 -20.70
N SER A 492 -26.52 6.65 -19.72
CA SER A 492 -27.40 7.79 -19.95
C SER A 492 -26.63 9.04 -20.36
N SER A 493 -25.38 9.17 -19.93
CA SER A 493 -24.42 10.16 -20.40
C SER A 493 -23.01 9.60 -20.28
N LEU A 494 -22.19 9.91 -21.28
CA LEU A 494 -20.77 9.49 -21.35
C LEU A 494 -19.91 10.74 -21.42
N ARG A 495 -18.97 10.87 -20.50
CA ARG A 495 -17.92 11.90 -20.50
C ARG A 495 -16.56 11.26 -20.61
N VAL A 496 -15.73 11.74 -21.51
CA VAL A 496 -14.40 11.18 -21.75
C VAL A 496 -13.36 12.28 -21.59
N GLY A 497 -12.44 12.06 -20.67
CA GLY A 497 -11.36 12.98 -20.36
C GLY A 497 -10.00 12.32 -20.33
N THR A 498 -9.01 13.07 -19.92
CA THR A 498 -7.64 12.59 -19.74
C THR A 498 -7.07 13.03 -18.40
N MET A 499 -6.15 12.23 -17.87
CA MET A 499 -5.26 12.66 -16.80
C MET A 499 -4.10 13.44 -17.43
N LEU A 500 -3.93 14.69 -17.01
CA LEU A 500 -2.79 15.51 -17.41
C LEU A 500 -1.70 15.33 -16.36
N GLU A 501 -0.76 14.47 -16.66
CA GLU A 501 0.33 14.09 -15.76
C GLU A 501 1.67 13.97 -16.48
N VAL A 502 1.67 14.01 -17.82
CA VAL A 502 2.89 14.11 -18.63
C VAL A 502 3.04 15.56 -19.10
N PRO A 503 4.14 16.26 -18.77
CA PRO A 503 4.31 17.70 -19.08
C PRO A 503 4.14 18.06 -20.54
N SER A 504 4.55 17.17 -21.48
CA SER A 504 4.42 17.40 -22.94
C SER A 504 2.98 17.68 -23.37
N LEU A 505 1.98 17.12 -22.69
CA LEU A 505 0.57 17.33 -23.00
C LEU A 505 0.11 18.76 -22.67
N ALA A 506 0.72 19.42 -21.66
CA ALA A 506 0.38 20.79 -21.28
C ALA A 506 0.66 21.77 -22.44
N TRP A 507 1.69 21.51 -23.25
CA TRP A 507 1.98 22.33 -24.45
C TRP A 507 1.01 22.09 -25.62
N GLN A 508 0.27 20.98 -25.59
CA GLN A 508 -0.67 20.57 -26.64
C GLN A 508 -2.14 20.88 -26.29
N LEU A 509 -2.42 21.59 -25.19
CA LEU A 509 -3.76 21.87 -24.71
C LEU A 509 -4.67 22.50 -25.78
N ALA A 510 -4.15 23.39 -26.64
CA ALA A 510 -4.96 23.99 -27.69
C ALA A 510 -5.59 22.97 -28.65
N ALA A 511 -4.86 21.88 -28.94
CA ALA A 511 -5.35 20.79 -29.78
C ALA A 511 -6.18 19.76 -28.99
N LEU A 512 -5.93 19.60 -27.71
CA LEU A 512 -6.58 18.62 -26.84
C LEU A 512 -7.97 19.09 -26.36
N LEU A 513 -8.08 20.34 -25.91
CA LEU A 513 -9.28 20.86 -25.25
C LEU A 513 -10.58 20.70 -26.05
N PRO A 514 -10.58 20.84 -27.41
CA PRO A 514 -11.78 20.56 -28.20
C PRO A 514 -12.22 19.09 -28.24
N LEU A 515 -11.37 18.17 -27.79
CA LEU A 515 -11.58 16.72 -27.90
C LEU A 515 -12.04 16.08 -26.58
N VAL A 516 -11.85 16.77 -25.45
CA VAL A 516 -12.10 16.23 -24.11
C VAL A 516 -13.30 16.86 -23.45
N ASP A 517 -14.03 16.09 -22.63
CA ASP A 517 -15.13 16.60 -21.82
C ASP A 517 -14.67 17.15 -20.46
N PHE A 518 -13.47 16.78 -20.02
CA PHE A 518 -12.84 17.25 -18.79
C PHE A 518 -11.35 16.88 -18.75
N ILE A 519 -10.60 17.53 -17.87
CA ILE A 519 -9.21 17.20 -17.54
C ILE A 519 -9.09 16.95 -16.03
N SER A 520 -8.29 15.97 -15.63
CA SER A 520 -7.86 15.77 -14.26
C SER A 520 -6.33 15.86 -14.18
N ILE A 521 -5.82 16.77 -13.36
CA ILE A 521 -4.36 16.92 -13.17
C ILE A 521 -3.88 15.85 -12.21
N GLY A 522 -2.96 14.99 -12.66
CA GLY A 522 -2.25 14.01 -11.84
C GLY A 522 -0.96 14.60 -11.30
N SER A 523 -1.02 15.37 -10.18
CA SER A 523 0.15 16.15 -9.72
C SER A 523 1.35 15.29 -9.37
N ASN A 524 1.16 14.09 -8.85
CA ASN A 524 2.25 13.20 -8.45
C ASN A 524 3.21 12.90 -9.63
N ASP A 525 2.66 12.35 -10.72
CA ASP A 525 3.45 12.02 -11.91
C ASP A 525 3.84 13.31 -12.69
N LEU A 526 2.97 14.32 -12.72
CA LEU A 526 3.30 15.62 -13.33
C LEU A 526 4.56 16.24 -12.70
N MET A 527 4.65 16.28 -11.37
CA MET A 527 5.82 16.82 -10.66
C MET A 527 7.04 15.93 -10.84
N GLN A 528 6.88 14.62 -10.78
CA GLN A 528 7.97 13.67 -11.03
C GLN A 528 8.62 13.91 -12.39
N PHE A 529 7.83 14.07 -13.45
CA PHE A 529 8.34 14.28 -14.81
C PHE A 529 8.80 15.72 -15.06
N LEU A 530 8.13 16.69 -14.44
CA LEU A 530 8.52 18.11 -14.56
C LEU A 530 9.92 18.36 -13.99
N PHE A 531 10.21 17.78 -12.82
CA PHE A 531 11.49 17.94 -12.13
C PHE A 531 12.49 16.81 -12.44
N ALA A 532 12.13 15.83 -13.28
CA ALA A 532 12.95 14.64 -13.54
C ALA A 532 13.43 13.99 -12.23
N SER A 533 12.54 13.89 -11.24
CA SER A 533 12.82 13.41 -9.89
C SER A 533 11.95 12.23 -9.55
N ASP A 534 12.56 11.07 -9.27
CA ASP A 534 11.85 9.90 -8.82
C ASP A 534 11.36 10.11 -7.38
N ARG A 535 10.03 10.15 -7.19
CA ARG A 535 9.39 10.30 -5.87
C ARG A 535 9.62 9.11 -4.95
N GLY A 536 9.91 7.93 -5.50
CA GLY A 536 10.27 6.73 -4.76
C GLY A 536 11.69 6.78 -4.17
N ASN A 537 12.52 7.74 -4.58
CA ASN A 537 13.87 7.91 -4.08
C ASN A 537 13.86 8.79 -2.81
N PRO A 538 14.16 8.24 -1.61
CA PRO A 538 14.12 9.01 -0.35
C PRO A 538 15.03 10.24 -0.33
N ARG A 539 16.13 10.24 -1.12
CA ARG A 539 17.06 11.36 -1.20
C ARG A 539 16.54 12.54 -2.04
N LEU A 540 15.53 12.27 -2.88
CA LEU A 540 14.94 13.26 -3.77
C LEU A 540 13.53 13.69 -3.35
N ALA A 541 12.83 12.90 -2.53
CA ALA A 541 11.44 13.11 -2.16
C ALA A 541 11.14 14.52 -1.60
N ASN A 542 12.10 15.09 -0.84
CA ASN A 542 11.95 16.42 -0.24
C ASN A 542 12.73 17.52 -0.98
N ARG A 543 13.28 17.21 -2.18
CA ARG A 543 14.11 18.18 -2.91
C ARG A 543 13.29 19.22 -3.66
N TYR A 544 12.09 18.86 -4.10
CA TYR A 544 11.22 19.73 -4.88
C TYR A 544 9.85 19.82 -4.20
N ASP A 545 9.41 21.04 -3.94
CA ASP A 545 8.10 21.29 -3.33
C ASP A 545 7.04 21.51 -4.42
N GLU A 546 5.88 20.91 -4.25
CA GLU A 546 4.71 21.13 -5.12
C GLU A 546 4.21 22.59 -5.06
N LEU A 547 4.55 23.33 -3.99
CA LEU A 547 4.31 24.78 -3.87
C LEU A 547 5.47 25.64 -4.39
N SER A 548 6.38 25.08 -5.19
CA SER A 548 7.39 25.89 -5.89
C SER A 548 6.75 26.75 -6.99
N PRO A 549 7.29 27.93 -7.29
CA PRO A 549 6.76 28.79 -8.36
C PRO A 549 6.65 28.08 -9.70
N SER A 550 7.60 27.20 -10.04
CA SER A 550 7.57 26.43 -11.30
C SER A 550 6.41 25.43 -11.34
N ALA A 551 6.16 24.71 -10.24
CA ALA A 551 5.05 23.77 -10.12
C ALA A 551 3.69 24.49 -10.20
N LEU A 552 3.55 25.57 -9.45
CA LEU A 552 2.32 26.39 -9.48
C LEU A 552 2.09 27.05 -10.84
N SER A 553 3.15 27.44 -11.54
CA SER A 553 3.06 28.05 -12.87
C SER A 553 2.46 27.12 -13.93
N ILE A 554 2.89 25.85 -13.97
CA ILE A 554 2.32 24.89 -14.93
C ILE A 554 0.86 24.59 -14.62
N VAL A 555 0.51 24.43 -13.34
CA VAL A 555 -0.88 24.20 -12.91
C VAL A 555 -1.75 25.41 -13.26
N ARG A 556 -1.27 26.63 -12.99
CA ARG A 556 -1.95 27.87 -13.35
C ARG A 556 -2.24 27.96 -14.86
N ASP A 557 -1.25 27.70 -15.72
CA ASP A 557 -1.41 27.75 -17.18
C ASP A 557 -2.48 26.73 -17.63
N ILE A 558 -2.43 25.50 -17.11
CA ILE A 558 -3.45 24.47 -17.40
C ILE A 558 -4.84 24.96 -17.01
N VAL A 559 -5.02 25.45 -15.76
CA VAL A 559 -6.31 25.91 -15.24
C VAL A 559 -6.86 27.07 -16.07
N GLN A 560 -6.02 28.06 -16.41
CA GLN A 560 -6.43 29.21 -17.21
C GLN A 560 -6.86 28.84 -18.62
N ARG A 561 -6.11 27.95 -19.29
CA ARG A 561 -6.46 27.46 -20.64
C ARG A 561 -7.75 26.62 -20.62
N CYS A 562 -7.92 25.76 -19.62
CA CYS A 562 -9.16 25.01 -19.46
C CYS A 562 -10.36 25.94 -19.22
N ALA A 563 -10.20 26.95 -18.38
CA ALA A 563 -11.26 27.95 -18.12
C ALA A 563 -11.63 28.72 -19.39
N ALA A 564 -10.62 29.16 -20.17
CA ALA A 564 -10.84 29.87 -21.44
C ALA A 564 -11.59 29.01 -22.49
N ALA A 565 -11.39 27.70 -22.47
CA ALA A 565 -12.06 26.73 -23.33
C ALA A 565 -13.38 26.18 -22.75
N ALA A 566 -13.77 26.61 -21.56
CA ALA A 566 -14.93 26.09 -20.81
C ALA A 566 -14.87 24.56 -20.56
N VAL A 567 -13.66 24.00 -20.47
CA VAL A 567 -13.43 22.58 -20.14
C VAL A 567 -13.22 22.45 -18.63
N PRO A 568 -14.03 21.65 -17.92
CA PRO A 568 -13.85 21.40 -16.49
C PRO A 568 -12.49 20.80 -16.20
N VAL A 569 -11.82 21.33 -15.16
CA VAL A 569 -10.53 20.83 -14.69
C VAL A 569 -10.60 20.49 -13.20
N SER A 570 -10.02 19.35 -12.83
CA SER A 570 -9.85 18.89 -11.44
C SER A 570 -8.38 18.50 -11.19
N LEU A 571 -8.05 18.27 -9.91
CA LEU A 571 -6.75 17.72 -9.52
C LEU A 571 -6.96 16.56 -8.54
N CYS A 572 -6.22 15.47 -8.72
CA CYS A 572 -6.36 14.23 -7.94
C CYS A 572 -5.04 13.73 -7.31
N GLY A 573 -3.97 14.52 -7.34
CA GLY A 573 -2.72 14.19 -6.66
C GLY A 573 -2.80 14.36 -5.14
N GLU A 574 -1.77 13.90 -4.44
CA GLU A 574 -1.70 13.95 -2.97
C GLU A 574 -1.70 15.38 -2.41
N ALA A 575 -1.19 16.36 -3.17
CA ALA A 575 -1.26 17.78 -2.82
C ALA A 575 -2.68 18.24 -2.46
N ALA A 576 -3.69 17.72 -3.13
CA ALA A 576 -5.09 18.07 -2.85
C ALA A 576 -5.53 17.76 -1.41
N GLY A 577 -4.88 16.81 -0.74
CA GLY A 577 -5.21 16.38 0.62
C GLY A 577 -4.52 17.20 1.73
N ARG A 578 -3.53 18.01 1.40
CA ARG A 578 -2.82 18.86 2.35
C ARG A 578 -3.43 20.26 2.36
N PRO A 579 -3.93 20.79 3.50
CA PRO A 579 -4.70 22.05 3.52
C PRO A 579 -4.00 23.24 2.87
N VAL A 580 -2.70 23.46 3.11
CA VAL A 580 -1.93 24.57 2.52
C VAL A 580 -1.80 24.42 1.01
N ASP A 581 -1.52 23.19 0.53
CA ASP A 581 -1.40 22.88 -0.88
C ASP A 581 -2.77 23.04 -1.58
N ALA A 582 -3.83 22.49 -0.98
CA ALA A 582 -5.20 22.64 -1.49
C ALA A 582 -5.61 24.11 -1.55
N MET A 583 -5.25 24.92 -0.55
CA MET A 583 -5.47 26.36 -0.54
C MET A 583 -4.81 27.01 -1.76
N ALA A 584 -3.53 26.74 -2.02
CA ALA A 584 -2.84 27.28 -3.19
C ALA A 584 -3.50 26.85 -4.50
N LEU A 585 -3.86 25.59 -4.64
CA LEU A 585 -4.54 25.05 -5.82
C LEU A 585 -5.90 25.74 -6.09
N ILE A 586 -6.66 26.00 -5.04
CA ILE A 586 -7.94 26.73 -5.11
C ILE A 586 -7.68 28.19 -5.52
N GLY A 587 -6.62 28.83 -5.01
CA GLY A 587 -6.18 30.16 -5.40
C GLY A 587 -5.80 30.25 -6.88
N LEU A 588 -5.24 29.18 -7.47
CA LEU A 588 -4.98 29.10 -8.91
C LEU A 588 -6.25 28.97 -9.76
N GLY A 589 -7.41 28.79 -9.15
CA GLY A 589 -8.70 28.71 -9.85
C GLY A 589 -9.33 27.33 -9.91
N LEU A 590 -8.72 26.27 -9.31
CA LEU A 590 -9.35 24.97 -9.22
C LEU A 590 -10.64 25.05 -8.37
N ARG A 591 -11.69 24.37 -8.83
CA ARG A 591 -12.99 24.29 -8.14
C ARG A 591 -13.41 22.85 -7.84
N SER A 592 -12.61 21.89 -8.25
CA SER A 592 -12.80 20.47 -7.98
C SER A 592 -11.44 19.83 -7.69
N ILE A 593 -11.31 19.23 -6.51
CA ILE A 593 -10.10 18.53 -6.06
C ILE A 593 -10.48 17.20 -5.46
N SER A 594 -9.57 16.21 -5.57
CA SER A 594 -9.83 14.84 -5.15
C SER A 594 -8.68 14.32 -4.29
N MET A 595 -9.02 13.68 -3.17
CA MET A 595 -8.05 13.29 -2.14
C MET A 595 -8.47 12.03 -1.38
N GLY A 596 -7.59 11.50 -0.55
CA GLY A 596 -7.93 10.42 0.39
C GLY A 596 -8.98 10.84 1.42
N ALA A 597 -9.73 9.89 1.93
CA ALA A 597 -10.84 10.11 2.87
C ALA A 597 -10.43 10.90 4.13
N ALA A 598 -9.28 10.58 4.70
CA ALA A 598 -8.72 11.23 5.90
C ALA A 598 -8.54 12.76 5.75
N SER A 599 -8.31 13.23 4.52
CA SER A 599 -8.03 14.65 4.22
C SER A 599 -9.29 15.51 3.99
N ILE A 600 -10.42 14.89 3.64
CA ILE A 600 -11.65 15.63 3.28
C ILE A 600 -12.10 16.60 4.38
N GLY A 601 -12.09 16.16 5.64
CA GLY A 601 -12.52 16.99 6.78
C GLY A 601 -11.65 18.23 6.97
N ALA A 602 -10.33 18.06 6.93
CA ALA A 602 -9.36 19.14 7.09
C ALA A 602 -9.48 20.18 5.95
N VAL A 603 -9.51 19.69 4.71
CA VAL A 603 -9.64 20.57 3.53
C VAL A 603 -11.00 21.27 3.50
N LYS A 604 -12.09 20.58 3.88
CA LYS A 604 -13.42 21.20 4.01
C LYS A 604 -13.42 22.33 5.05
N MET A 605 -12.76 22.13 6.17
CA MET A 605 -12.62 23.17 7.22
C MET A 605 -11.81 24.36 6.71
N MET A 606 -10.69 24.11 6.02
CA MET A 606 -9.87 25.14 5.39
C MET A 606 -10.69 25.94 4.37
N VAL A 607 -11.38 25.30 3.43
CA VAL A 607 -12.22 25.98 2.42
C VAL A 607 -13.26 26.88 3.07
N ARG A 608 -13.95 26.40 4.10
CA ARG A 608 -15.01 27.16 4.79
C ARG A 608 -14.50 28.37 5.57
N SER A 609 -13.22 28.40 5.89
CA SER A 609 -12.56 29.53 6.56
C SER A 609 -11.80 30.46 5.60
N LEU A 610 -11.74 30.12 4.31
CA LEU A 610 -10.99 30.84 3.29
C LEU A 610 -11.82 31.91 2.60
N ASP A 611 -11.22 33.05 2.33
CA ASP A 611 -11.66 34.04 1.33
C ASP A 611 -10.82 33.84 0.07
N ILE A 612 -11.44 33.31 -0.98
CA ILE A 612 -10.72 32.92 -2.20
C ILE A 612 -10.27 34.15 -3.00
N GLN A 613 -11.08 35.24 -3.00
CA GLN A 613 -10.67 36.45 -3.70
C GLN A 613 -9.43 37.07 -3.07
N ALA A 614 -9.40 37.19 -1.73
CA ALA A 614 -8.25 37.70 -1.01
C ALA A 614 -7.00 36.85 -1.24
N LEU A 615 -7.16 35.50 -1.31
CA LEU A 615 -6.07 34.59 -1.64
C LEU A 615 -5.57 34.81 -3.07
N GLN A 616 -6.45 34.95 -4.05
CA GLN A 616 -6.10 35.17 -5.45
C GLN A 616 -5.32 36.46 -5.65
N ASP A 617 -5.76 37.55 -5.01
CA ASP A 617 -5.06 38.82 -5.04
C ASP A 617 -3.66 38.70 -4.43
N PHE A 618 -3.54 38.03 -3.28
CA PHE A 618 -2.24 37.76 -2.64
C PHE A 618 -1.34 36.89 -3.51
N MET A 619 -1.85 35.82 -4.08
CA MET A 619 -1.06 34.92 -4.93
C MET A 619 -0.57 35.59 -6.19
N HIS A 620 -1.32 36.57 -6.74
CA HIS A 620 -0.89 37.33 -7.91
C HIS A 620 0.45 38.03 -7.68
N ASP A 621 0.71 38.51 -6.47
CA ASP A 621 1.91 39.24 -6.13
C ASP A 621 3.14 38.33 -5.89
N ILE A 622 2.93 37.04 -5.64
CA ILE A 622 3.99 36.09 -5.26
C ILE A 622 4.33 35.05 -6.34
N TYR A 623 3.60 34.97 -7.44
CA TYR A 623 3.83 33.94 -8.47
C TYR A 623 5.24 33.92 -9.07
N ASP A 624 5.84 35.08 -9.24
CA ASP A 624 7.16 35.26 -9.85
C ASP A 624 8.28 35.36 -8.80
N SER A 625 8.01 34.91 -7.56
CA SER A 625 9.00 34.89 -6.48
C SER A 625 10.17 33.95 -6.85
N PRO A 626 11.42 34.34 -6.54
CA PRO A 626 12.58 33.47 -6.74
C PRO A 626 12.72 32.41 -5.63
N GLU A 627 11.78 32.30 -4.70
CA GLU A 627 11.82 31.33 -3.61
C GLU A 627 11.74 29.90 -4.12
N HIS A 628 12.39 29.00 -3.40
CA HIS A 628 12.33 27.56 -3.70
C HIS A 628 10.91 26.99 -3.49
N SER A 629 10.21 27.49 -2.48
CA SER A 629 8.85 27.08 -2.11
C SER A 629 8.08 28.26 -1.53
N LEU A 630 6.83 28.41 -1.91
CA LEU A 630 5.89 29.40 -1.35
C LEU A 630 5.15 28.87 -0.11
N ARG A 631 5.49 27.70 0.40
CA ARG A 631 4.79 27.06 1.52
C ARG A 631 4.78 27.93 2.78
N ALA A 632 5.94 28.48 3.18
CA ALA A 632 6.05 29.35 4.35
C ALA A 632 5.22 30.63 4.18
N THR A 633 5.28 31.24 3.01
CA THR A 633 4.55 32.45 2.63
C THR A 633 3.03 32.24 2.64
N LEU A 634 2.57 31.09 2.10
CA LEU A 634 1.16 30.70 2.10
C LEU A 634 0.66 30.30 3.50
N THR A 635 1.51 29.63 4.29
CA THR A 635 1.18 29.32 5.70
C THR A 635 0.99 30.60 6.50
N LYS A 636 1.86 31.60 6.30
CA LYS A 636 1.72 32.92 6.95
C LYS A 636 0.43 33.61 6.52
N PHE A 637 0.10 33.62 5.22
CA PHE A 637 -1.18 34.14 4.75
C PHE A 637 -2.36 33.49 5.48
N ALA A 638 -2.35 32.16 5.62
CA ALA A 638 -3.41 31.43 6.31
C ALA A 638 -3.54 31.87 7.77
N GLN A 639 -2.43 32.05 8.47
CA GLN A 639 -2.40 32.54 9.86
C GLN A 639 -2.95 33.96 9.97
N ASP A 640 -2.48 34.88 9.12
CA ASP A 640 -2.89 36.29 9.11
C ASP A 640 -4.38 36.47 8.80
N HIS A 641 -4.99 35.56 8.03
CA HIS A 641 -6.39 35.57 7.63
C HIS A 641 -7.29 34.62 8.43
N ASN A 642 -6.75 33.97 9.49
CA ASN A 642 -7.45 32.96 10.30
C ASN A 642 -8.06 31.83 9.44
N VAL A 643 -7.32 31.34 8.46
CA VAL A 643 -7.68 30.14 7.69
C VAL A 643 -7.26 28.90 8.48
N SER A 644 -8.15 27.94 8.60
CA SER A 644 -7.90 26.68 9.33
C SER A 644 -7.06 25.72 8.46
N ILE A 645 -5.77 25.60 8.73
CA ILE A 645 -4.81 24.72 8.02
C ILE A 645 -4.27 23.66 8.97
#